data_1886756e8e42d60054350e529a67e2db
#
_entry.id   1886756e8e42d60054350e529a67e2db
#
_cell.length_a   1.000
_cell.length_b   1.000
_cell.length_c   1.000
_cell.angle_alpha   90.00
_cell.angle_beta   90.00
_cell.angle_gamma   90.00
#
_symmetry.space_group_name_H-M   'P 1'
#
loop_
_entity.id
_entity.type
_entity.pdbx_description
1 polymer ?
#
loop_
_entity_poly.entity_id
_entity_poly.type
_entity_poly.pdbx_seq_one_letter_code
_entity_poly.pdbx_strand_id
1 'polypeptide(L)'
;MSLKKNIGVLVLLLVLLSMSAVSAEDVSINANDTYQTPNEIQKDFTSLQTDIDNSQNVFELTYDVKHGDDEIDNYGISITKNTIINGNGHTIDANGHGSIFVVKDSSVTLTLNDLTLINANPVSDSSGIVSNGGAVYFDGSTLIVNNVNFKNNTVYKYGGAIYTTGTCIVDSSVFDGNDVQFRSQNIDNGGAAIYADNGASLLISNSQIINNHKNMVIRDNNVGDLVDGVVVATGYTKISKSYFRNNSGCYGGAVTSLGYTNAGKNQIIIENSVFDANRAFQGAAVNVIGSTFKISGTNFTNNKGVGYGSGNPNVGALLTWYGCEGTISDCNFINNTADNGAAYRLGDDNNGVSSASVDSCTFINNTASNQGGAVYEGGKTGKATLDIKNSTFTNNSAKKEGSAIYSGYTLNIDDDTTFTNNMVYMYYTGTLNIGEIKTFTDLQKAINMVEGDIYLSSNVTMLASEADNFVNGIVVDHLVNLKCDGFTINANNLGRIFNVTSTADKLNIYNANLINGNADIGGAIYNTGSVYAYNTNFINNTAATMGGAVFNNGTLTIQKCIVDNNDITKRTSSDSEDYGGAAIYNWYDSTLFIKNSTISNNLKNYKNGDYVVGAVTSLGKTIISQNSYFVNNSGRWGGAITTSGSSLPGKKVNELSISDSTFSKNGGLYGAGIFIQGSKFSITSCVFDSNTASGKGNMTPNDNNGAAIEVTNTDKAITGTIYKSTFTNNKAQYGGAIDICAGTIKITNSKFINNSADVEGGAIDINTLNGNPKVTISGSKFINNSAPRGGAILNIKDLTVKGSTFINNTPNTIFNWAGAGGNLNLNIKTFTDLQNAIGLVTGTLTLNQNIAMTAKEAADFTNGITINKDIVIDGKGHTIDAKNLGRIFSIGEGF
;
A
#
# COMPACT_ATOMS: atom_id res chain seq x y z
N MET A 1 15.52 30.73 -2.54
CA MET A 1 15.43 29.27 -2.53
C MET A 1 15.61 28.62 -3.91
N SER A 2 16.39 29.24 -4.84
CA SER A 2 16.58 28.73 -6.20
C SER A 2 18.05 28.43 -6.59
N LEU A 3 19.00 28.56 -5.66
CA LEU A 3 20.42 28.32 -5.97
C LEU A 3 20.91 26.90 -5.61
N LYS A 4 20.21 26.18 -4.72
CA LYS A 4 20.62 24.80 -4.35
C LYS A 4 20.15 23.70 -5.32
N LYS A 5 19.14 23.96 -6.14
CA LYS A 5 18.66 22.98 -7.15
C LYS A 5 19.58 22.86 -8.38
N ASN A 6 20.37 23.87 -8.68
CA ASN A 6 21.26 23.87 -9.84
C ASN A 6 22.66 23.28 -9.55
N ILE A 7 23.02 23.10 -8.28
CA ILE A 7 24.33 22.53 -7.90
C ILE A 7 24.31 21.00 -8.07
N GLY A 8 23.20 20.33 -7.77
CA GLY A 8 23.07 18.87 -7.96
C GLY A 8 23.15 18.43 -9.43
N VAL A 9 22.57 19.20 -10.34
CA VAL A 9 22.64 18.92 -11.78
C VAL A 9 24.01 19.26 -12.36
N LEU A 10 24.68 20.28 -11.82
CA LEU A 10 26.04 20.67 -12.26
C LEU A 10 27.11 19.67 -11.78
N VAL A 11 26.96 19.09 -10.59
CA VAL A 11 27.85 18.02 -10.10
C VAL A 11 27.63 16.73 -10.89
N LEU A 12 26.38 16.40 -11.29
CA LEU A 12 26.10 15.25 -12.16
C LEU A 12 26.70 15.43 -13.57
N LEU A 13 26.68 16.64 -14.12
CA LEU A 13 27.31 16.96 -15.41
C LEU A 13 28.86 16.96 -15.33
N LEU A 14 29.44 17.40 -14.20
CA LEU A 14 30.88 17.37 -13.98
C LEU A 14 31.43 15.96 -13.74
N VAL A 15 30.66 15.08 -13.09
CA VAL A 15 31.03 13.65 -12.94
C VAL A 15 30.89 12.91 -14.27
N LEU A 16 29.94 13.25 -15.12
CA LEU A 16 29.82 12.71 -16.48
C LEU A 16 30.88 13.25 -17.44
N LEU A 17 31.37 14.48 -17.23
CA LEU A 17 32.42 15.09 -18.03
C LEU A 17 33.83 14.66 -17.58
N SER A 18 34.03 14.25 -16.35
CA SER A 18 35.31 13.70 -15.88
C SER A 18 35.54 12.23 -16.26
N MET A 19 34.48 11.52 -16.69
CA MET A 19 34.58 10.13 -17.18
C MET A 19 34.84 10.01 -18.69
N SER A 20 34.90 11.12 -19.43
CA SER A 20 35.14 11.13 -20.89
C SER A 20 36.52 11.54 -21.35
N ALA A 21 37.50 11.65 -20.45
CA ALA A 21 38.85 12.07 -20.77
C ALA A 21 39.94 11.03 -20.42
N VAL A 22 39.68 9.75 -20.74
CA VAL A 22 40.74 8.80 -21.07
C VAL A 22 40.30 8.06 -22.33
N SER A 23 40.32 8.71 -23.44
CA SER A 23 40.34 8.05 -24.74
C SER A 23 41.74 7.48 -24.95
N ALA A 24 41.83 6.17 -25.07
CA ALA A 24 42.98 5.56 -25.70
C ALA A 24 43.07 6.10 -27.13
N GLU A 25 44.09 6.84 -27.45
CA GLU A 25 44.40 7.12 -28.82
C GLU A 25 44.76 5.80 -29.52
N ASP A 26 43.95 5.42 -30.49
CA ASP A 26 44.33 4.40 -31.46
C ASP A 26 45.52 4.93 -32.26
N VAL A 27 46.68 4.55 -31.85
CA VAL A 27 47.88 4.70 -32.69
C VAL A 27 47.81 3.65 -33.77
N SER A 28 47.31 4.01 -34.93
CA SER A 28 47.47 3.21 -36.14
C SER A 28 48.95 3.18 -36.53
N ILE A 29 49.61 2.08 -36.21
CA ILE A 29 50.96 1.83 -36.72
C ILE A 29 50.83 1.39 -38.18
N ASN A 30 51.29 2.22 -39.10
CA ASN A 30 51.52 1.86 -40.48
C ASN A 30 52.57 0.73 -40.53
N ALA A 31 52.14 -0.43 -40.99
CA ALA A 31 53.06 -1.53 -41.31
C ALA A 31 53.86 -1.16 -42.58
N ASN A 32 55.04 -0.65 -42.40
CA ASN A 32 56.16 -0.76 -43.34
C ASN A 32 57.38 0.06 -42.82
N ASP A 33 58.01 -0.43 -41.81
CA ASP A 33 59.43 -0.17 -41.63
C ASP A 33 60.12 -1.41 -41.00
N THR A 34 60.82 -2.15 -41.76
CA THR A 34 61.70 -3.23 -41.32
C THR A 34 62.85 -2.62 -40.56
N TYR A 35 62.66 -2.25 -39.30
CA TYR A 35 63.74 -2.13 -38.36
C TYR A 35 64.00 -3.53 -37.80
N GLN A 36 65.19 -4.08 -38.14
CA GLN A 36 65.76 -5.21 -37.44
C GLN A 36 66.03 -4.74 -36.00
N THR A 37 65.20 -5.12 -35.07
CA THR A 37 65.55 -5.08 -33.66
C THR A 37 66.74 -5.96 -33.41
N PRO A 38 67.69 -5.56 -32.57
CA PRO A 38 68.75 -6.49 -32.09
C PRO A 38 68.00 -7.72 -31.52
N ASN A 39 68.57 -8.94 -31.78
CA ASN A 39 68.03 -10.18 -31.15
C ASN A 39 68.04 -9.94 -29.64
N GLU A 40 66.85 -9.59 -29.08
CA GLU A 40 66.66 -9.70 -27.64
C GLU A 40 66.89 -11.14 -27.25
N ILE A 41 67.89 -11.33 -26.38
CA ILE A 41 68.18 -12.67 -25.85
C ILE A 41 67.02 -13.10 -24.98
N GLN A 42 66.07 -13.84 -25.56
CA GLN A 42 65.05 -14.50 -24.81
C GLN A 42 65.69 -15.69 -24.06
N LYS A 43 65.53 -15.69 -22.71
CA LYS A 43 66.04 -16.80 -21.88
C LYS A 43 64.87 -17.70 -21.45
N ASP A 44 65.18 -18.90 -21.04
CA ASP A 44 64.26 -19.92 -20.51
C ASP A 44 64.18 -19.85 -18.96
N PHE A 45 63.25 -20.63 -18.38
CA PHE A 45 63.05 -20.70 -16.93
C PHE A 45 64.23 -21.28 -16.19
N THR A 46 64.94 -22.23 -16.78
CA THR A 46 66.21 -22.84 -16.24
C THR A 46 67.30 -21.79 -16.09
N SER A 47 67.44 -20.93 -17.08
CA SER A 47 68.42 -19.82 -17.04
C SER A 47 67.92 -18.77 -15.95
N LEU A 48 66.70 -18.43 -15.89
CA LEU A 48 66.15 -17.51 -14.88
C LEU A 48 66.37 -18.03 -13.45
N GLN A 49 66.07 -19.34 -13.22
CA GLN A 49 66.34 -19.95 -11.90
C GLN A 49 67.83 -19.84 -11.52
N THR A 50 68.73 -20.14 -12.45
CA THR A 50 70.19 -20.03 -12.21
C THR A 50 70.56 -18.57 -11.88
N ASP A 51 70.04 -17.63 -12.59
CA ASP A 51 70.40 -16.21 -12.37
C ASP A 51 69.87 -15.68 -11.01
N ILE A 52 68.61 -16.12 -10.60
CA ILE A 52 68.05 -15.79 -9.28
C ILE A 52 68.87 -16.47 -8.16
N ASP A 53 69.20 -17.71 -8.30
CA ASP A 53 70.01 -18.46 -7.29
C ASP A 53 71.38 -17.84 -7.05
N ASN A 54 71.97 -17.34 -8.11
CA ASN A 54 73.28 -16.68 -8.07
C ASN A 54 73.16 -15.18 -7.57
N SER A 55 72.01 -14.58 -7.58
CA SER A 55 71.82 -13.27 -7.01
C SER A 55 71.95 -13.29 -5.47
N GLN A 56 72.33 -12.19 -4.83
CA GLN A 56 72.29 -12.12 -3.36
C GLN A 56 70.91 -12.06 -2.83
N ASN A 57 70.23 -10.90 -2.83
CA ASN A 57 68.85 -10.70 -2.43
C ASN A 57 68.08 -9.86 -3.44
N VAL A 58 68.74 -9.23 -4.38
CA VAL A 58 68.10 -8.39 -5.41
C VAL A 58 68.50 -8.94 -6.78
N PHE A 59 67.53 -9.18 -7.61
CA PHE A 59 67.71 -9.60 -8.98
C PHE A 59 67.18 -8.56 -9.94
N GLU A 60 68.00 -8.09 -10.88
CA GLU A 60 67.59 -7.16 -11.96
C GLU A 60 67.29 -7.98 -13.21
N LEU A 61 66.05 -8.06 -13.63
CA LEU A 61 65.71 -8.70 -14.89
C LEU A 61 66.06 -7.73 -16.06
N THR A 62 66.79 -8.21 -17.02
CA THR A 62 67.32 -7.42 -18.15
C THR A 62 66.95 -8.04 -19.50
N TYR A 63 66.04 -9.04 -19.52
CA TYR A 63 65.66 -9.75 -20.71
C TYR A 63 64.27 -10.37 -20.49
N ASP A 64 63.49 -10.60 -21.57
CA ASP A 64 62.29 -11.36 -21.51
C ASP A 64 62.55 -12.85 -21.31
N VAL A 65 61.66 -13.52 -20.58
CA VAL A 65 61.78 -14.95 -20.27
C VAL A 65 60.59 -15.69 -20.83
N LYS A 66 60.84 -16.82 -21.47
CA LYS A 66 59.77 -17.72 -21.92
C LYS A 66 60.09 -19.15 -21.57
N HIS A 67 59.14 -19.87 -21.00
CA HIS A 67 59.28 -21.31 -20.74
C HIS A 67 59.44 -22.06 -22.05
N GLY A 68 60.51 -22.88 -22.14
CA GLY A 68 60.81 -23.70 -23.32
C GLY A 68 59.90 -24.93 -23.38
N ASP A 69 59.53 -25.36 -24.59
CA ASP A 69 58.69 -26.57 -24.77
C ASP A 69 59.40 -27.87 -24.38
N ASP A 70 60.74 -27.83 -24.35
CA ASP A 70 61.60 -28.97 -23.94
C ASP A 70 62.02 -28.92 -22.45
N GLU A 71 61.59 -27.86 -21.70
CA GLU A 71 61.88 -27.80 -20.27
C GLU A 71 60.96 -28.77 -19.53
N ILE A 72 61.52 -29.48 -18.57
CA ILE A 72 60.70 -30.34 -17.69
C ILE A 72 59.78 -29.46 -16.96
N ASP A 73 58.46 -29.75 -16.99
CA ASP A 73 57.42 -29.08 -16.21
C ASP A 73 57.78 -29.16 -14.72
N ASN A 74 58.75 -28.32 -14.33
CA ASN A 74 59.04 -28.09 -12.93
C ASN A 74 57.96 -27.13 -12.39
N TYR A 75 57.66 -27.24 -11.11
CA TYR A 75 56.66 -26.46 -10.38
C TYR A 75 56.89 -24.92 -10.38
N GLY A 76 57.58 -24.39 -11.38
CA GLY A 76 58.00 -22.99 -11.53
C GLY A 76 59.32 -22.67 -10.83
N ILE A 77 59.75 -21.43 -10.93
CA ILE A 77 60.97 -20.91 -10.35
C ILE A 77 60.86 -20.90 -8.81
N SER A 78 61.73 -21.66 -8.18
CA SER A 78 61.71 -21.84 -6.72
C SER A 78 62.45 -20.70 -6.03
N ILE A 79 61.79 -19.98 -5.15
CA ILE A 79 62.37 -18.91 -4.33
C ILE A 79 62.51 -19.43 -2.89
N THR A 80 63.74 -19.62 -2.47
CA THR A 80 64.14 -20.26 -1.18
C THR A 80 64.79 -19.29 -0.17
N LYS A 81 64.92 -18.01 -0.55
CA LYS A 81 65.47 -16.94 0.27
C LYS A 81 64.75 -15.65 0.03
N ASN A 82 64.84 -14.66 0.92
CA ASN A 82 64.30 -13.33 0.71
C ASN A 82 64.84 -12.75 -0.60
N THR A 83 63.97 -12.45 -1.55
CA THR A 83 64.36 -12.06 -2.89
C THR A 83 63.52 -10.84 -3.35
N ILE A 84 64.22 -9.88 -3.94
CA ILE A 84 63.58 -8.76 -4.66
C ILE A 84 63.87 -8.95 -6.15
N ILE A 85 62.82 -8.99 -6.95
CA ILE A 85 62.93 -9.09 -8.41
C ILE A 85 62.48 -7.74 -8.99
N ASN A 86 63.39 -7.01 -9.59
CA ASN A 86 63.13 -5.81 -10.35
C ASN A 86 62.96 -6.22 -11.82
N GLY A 87 61.76 -6.21 -12.31
CA GLY A 87 61.42 -6.66 -13.66
C GLY A 87 61.81 -5.68 -14.77
N ASN A 88 62.00 -4.38 -14.44
CA ASN A 88 62.37 -3.33 -15.39
C ASN A 88 61.48 -3.29 -16.65
N GLY A 89 60.19 -3.69 -16.52
CA GLY A 89 59.23 -3.76 -17.61
C GLY A 89 59.27 -5.05 -18.43
N HIS A 90 60.15 -5.97 -18.14
CA HIS A 90 60.24 -7.25 -18.86
C HIS A 90 59.13 -8.24 -18.56
N THR A 91 58.92 -9.17 -19.47
CA THR A 91 57.86 -10.20 -19.41
C THR A 91 58.48 -11.56 -19.06
N ILE A 92 57.81 -12.28 -18.18
CA ILE A 92 58.03 -13.71 -17.93
C ILE A 92 56.77 -14.47 -18.41
N ASP A 93 56.92 -15.22 -19.49
CA ASP A 93 55.86 -15.99 -20.15
C ASP A 93 56.04 -17.48 -19.81
N ALA A 94 55.08 -17.99 -19.05
CA ALA A 94 55.05 -19.42 -18.73
C ALA A 94 54.62 -20.31 -19.92
N ASN A 95 54.24 -19.73 -21.05
CA ASN A 95 53.88 -20.42 -22.29
C ASN A 95 52.83 -21.55 -22.14
N GLY A 96 51.94 -21.42 -21.14
CA GLY A 96 50.90 -22.45 -20.86
C GLY A 96 51.37 -23.58 -19.94
N HIS A 97 52.56 -23.50 -19.43
CA HIS A 97 53.14 -24.48 -18.49
C HIS A 97 53.09 -23.96 -17.04
N GLY A 98 53.50 -24.72 -16.08
CA GLY A 98 53.61 -24.50 -14.63
C GLY A 98 53.25 -23.15 -14.02
N SER A 99 53.61 -22.98 -12.76
CA SER A 99 53.59 -21.64 -12.11
C SER A 99 54.87 -20.86 -12.53
N ILE A 100 54.85 -19.54 -12.38
CA ILE A 100 56.08 -18.75 -12.66
C ILE A 100 56.98 -18.73 -11.42
N PHE A 101 56.44 -18.35 -10.25
CA PHE A 101 57.19 -18.34 -8.98
C PHE A 101 56.54 -19.23 -7.93
N VAL A 102 57.36 -19.97 -7.19
CA VAL A 102 56.95 -20.88 -6.12
C VAL A 102 57.78 -20.61 -4.86
N VAL A 103 57.09 -20.24 -3.78
CA VAL A 103 57.67 -20.05 -2.44
C VAL A 103 57.02 -21.06 -1.50
N LYS A 104 57.81 -21.93 -0.86
CA LYS A 104 57.32 -22.98 0.09
C LYS A 104 57.87 -22.77 1.52
N ASP A 105 58.78 -21.85 1.73
CA ASP A 105 59.37 -21.55 3.05
C ASP A 105 58.62 -20.36 3.68
N SER A 106 57.92 -20.62 4.79
CA SER A 106 57.11 -19.64 5.51
C SER A 106 57.88 -18.42 6.06
N SER A 107 59.21 -18.46 6.05
CA SER A 107 60.07 -17.34 6.47
C SER A 107 60.42 -16.38 5.32
N VAL A 108 60.19 -16.77 4.08
CA VAL A 108 60.65 -16.04 2.89
C VAL A 108 59.74 -14.82 2.60
N THR A 109 60.38 -13.72 2.29
CA THR A 109 59.73 -12.53 1.68
C THR A 109 60.11 -12.45 0.21
N LEU A 110 59.10 -12.35 -0.66
CA LEU A 110 59.27 -12.11 -2.10
C LEU A 110 58.75 -10.73 -2.45
N THR A 111 59.55 -9.93 -3.15
CA THR A 111 59.12 -8.65 -3.72
C THR A 111 59.23 -8.70 -5.24
N LEU A 112 58.15 -8.37 -5.92
CA LEU A 112 58.05 -8.28 -7.38
C LEU A 112 57.79 -6.83 -7.77
N ASN A 113 58.65 -6.26 -8.55
CA ASN A 113 58.55 -4.87 -9.02
C ASN A 113 58.63 -4.79 -10.55
N ASP A 114 57.77 -3.97 -11.16
CA ASP A 114 57.87 -3.52 -12.57
C ASP A 114 58.01 -4.68 -13.57
N LEU A 115 57.14 -5.70 -13.53
CA LEU A 115 57.23 -6.84 -14.45
C LEU A 115 55.85 -7.33 -14.94
N THR A 116 55.87 -8.13 -16.02
CA THR A 116 54.68 -8.75 -16.58
C THR A 116 54.76 -10.27 -16.47
N LEU A 117 53.75 -10.91 -15.84
CA LEU A 117 53.68 -12.36 -15.64
C LEU A 117 52.48 -12.92 -16.41
N ILE A 118 52.76 -13.78 -17.43
CA ILE A 118 51.68 -14.21 -18.33
C ILE A 118 51.65 -15.72 -18.58
N ASN A 119 50.46 -16.18 -18.96
CA ASN A 119 50.17 -17.51 -19.50
C ASN A 119 50.62 -18.68 -18.61
N ALA A 120 50.64 -18.52 -17.31
CA ALA A 120 50.87 -19.62 -16.39
C ALA A 120 49.67 -20.57 -16.35
N ASN A 121 49.95 -21.89 -16.34
CA ASN A 121 48.89 -22.92 -16.29
C ASN A 121 49.44 -24.21 -15.64
N PRO A 122 49.69 -24.21 -14.33
CA PRO A 122 50.12 -25.40 -13.64
C PRO A 122 49.02 -26.50 -13.67
N VAL A 123 49.42 -27.66 -14.23
CA VAL A 123 48.56 -28.86 -14.31
C VAL A 123 48.62 -29.64 -12.98
N SER A 124 47.53 -30.27 -12.57
CA SER A 124 47.56 -31.22 -11.45
C SER A 124 48.49 -32.39 -11.80
N ASP A 125 49.43 -32.72 -10.91
CA ASP A 125 50.26 -33.88 -11.08
C ASP A 125 49.50 -35.21 -10.96
N SER A 126 50.14 -36.30 -11.36
CA SER A 126 49.57 -37.65 -11.27
C SER A 126 49.34 -38.12 -9.83
N SER A 127 49.79 -37.41 -8.80
CA SER A 127 49.56 -37.67 -7.37
C SER A 127 48.33 -36.96 -6.84
N GLY A 128 47.61 -36.17 -7.67
CA GLY A 128 46.42 -35.44 -7.27
C GLY A 128 46.72 -34.21 -6.43
N ILE A 129 47.95 -33.77 -6.34
CA ILE A 129 48.30 -32.50 -5.72
C ILE A 129 47.85 -31.40 -6.69
N VAL A 130 46.77 -30.72 -6.27
CA VAL A 130 46.20 -29.59 -7.02
C VAL A 130 47.22 -28.45 -6.88
N SER A 131 47.81 -28.03 -7.99
CA SER A 131 48.62 -26.82 -7.99
C SER A 131 47.74 -25.60 -7.83
N ASN A 132 48.11 -24.75 -6.87
CA ASN A 132 47.48 -23.45 -6.62
C ASN A 132 48.45 -22.37 -7.09
N GLY A 133 47.93 -21.15 -7.34
CA GLY A 133 48.78 -20.02 -7.76
C GLY A 133 49.28 -20.16 -9.19
N GLY A 134 48.44 -19.73 -10.16
CA GLY A 134 48.84 -19.81 -11.56
C GLY A 134 50.18 -19.14 -11.83
N ALA A 135 50.31 -17.85 -11.61
CA ALA A 135 51.59 -17.17 -11.73
C ALA A 135 52.46 -17.31 -10.47
N VAL A 136 51.87 -17.17 -9.29
CA VAL A 136 52.62 -17.15 -8.02
C VAL A 136 51.94 -18.08 -7.00
N TYR A 137 52.65 -19.13 -6.57
CA TYR A 137 52.34 -19.91 -5.37
C TYR A 137 53.19 -19.38 -4.23
N PHE A 138 52.57 -18.85 -3.18
CA PHE A 138 53.27 -18.23 -2.07
C PHE A 138 52.81 -18.79 -0.71
N ASP A 139 53.65 -19.57 -0.09
CA ASP A 139 53.52 -20.05 1.29
C ASP A 139 54.63 -19.45 2.17
N GLY A 140 54.95 -18.19 1.92
CA GLY A 140 56.02 -17.44 2.60
C GLY A 140 55.44 -16.47 3.65
N SER A 141 56.30 -15.62 4.20
CA SER A 141 55.93 -14.61 5.19
C SER A 141 55.21 -13.42 4.57
N THR A 142 55.82 -12.79 3.55
CA THR A 142 55.26 -11.59 2.92
C THR A 142 55.52 -11.57 1.43
N LEU A 143 54.50 -11.47 0.64
CA LEU A 143 54.53 -11.18 -0.80
C LEU A 143 54.26 -9.70 -1.05
N ILE A 144 55.17 -9.01 -1.70
CA ILE A 144 55.01 -7.60 -2.09
C ILE A 144 55.00 -7.53 -3.62
N VAL A 145 53.98 -6.90 -4.16
CA VAL A 145 53.73 -6.81 -5.61
C VAL A 145 53.47 -5.36 -5.96
N ASN A 146 54.44 -4.74 -6.66
CA ASN A 146 54.42 -3.34 -7.04
C ASN A 146 54.50 -3.19 -8.55
N ASN A 147 53.56 -2.55 -9.19
CA ASN A 147 53.52 -2.28 -10.64
C ASN A 147 53.72 -3.56 -11.48
N VAL A 148 53.02 -4.63 -11.16
CA VAL A 148 53.09 -5.92 -11.84
C VAL A 148 51.81 -6.18 -12.64
N ASN A 149 51.96 -6.68 -13.89
CA ASN A 149 50.88 -7.09 -14.74
C ASN A 149 50.75 -8.63 -14.73
N PHE A 150 49.62 -9.14 -14.23
CA PHE A 150 49.27 -10.56 -14.29
C PHE A 150 48.23 -10.75 -15.38
N LYS A 151 48.59 -11.47 -16.46
CA LYS A 151 47.70 -11.58 -17.59
C LYS A 151 47.54 -13.02 -18.08
N ASN A 152 46.25 -13.45 -18.26
CA ASN A 152 45.91 -14.77 -18.77
C ASN A 152 46.52 -15.95 -17.98
N ASN A 153 46.76 -15.78 -16.68
CA ASN A 153 47.22 -16.87 -15.83
C ASN A 153 46.04 -17.70 -15.40
N THR A 154 46.18 -19.01 -15.45
CA THR A 154 45.14 -19.94 -15.09
C THR A 154 45.67 -20.95 -14.09
N VAL A 155 44.74 -21.52 -13.30
CA VAL A 155 45.08 -22.59 -12.35
C VAL A 155 43.92 -23.57 -12.27
N TYR A 156 44.19 -24.78 -11.79
CA TYR A 156 43.10 -25.74 -11.64
C TYR A 156 42.10 -25.33 -10.57
N LYS A 157 42.53 -24.83 -9.38
CA LYS A 157 41.62 -24.63 -8.25
C LYS A 157 41.64 -23.25 -7.54
N TYR A 158 42.78 -22.76 -7.07
CA TYR A 158 42.89 -21.56 -6.24
C TYR A 158 43.96 -20.58 -6.77
N GLY A 159 43.56 -19.31 -6.91
CA GLY A 159 44.47 -18.22 -7.25
C GLY A 159 44.99 -18.26 -8.70
N GLY A 160 44.17 -17.94 -9.68
CA GLY A 160 44.52 -17.90 -11.09
C GLY A 160 45.81 -17.15 -11.37
N ALA A 161 46.06 -16.03 -10.71
CA ALA A 161 47.33 -15.36 -10.71
C ALA A 161 48.11 -15.65 -9.42
N ILE A 162 47.56 -15.39 -8.24
CA ILE A 162 48.25 -15.52 -6.94
C ILE A 162 47.48 -16.41 -6.00
N TYR A 163 48.12 -17.41 -5.42
CA TYR A 163 47.72 -18.10 -4.20
C TYR A 163 48.67 -17.74 -3.07
N THR A 164 48.18 -17.38 -1.90
CA THR A 164 49.00 -17.03 -0.74
C THR A 164 48.43 -17.49 0.58
N THR A 165 49.28 -17.92 1.49
CA THR A 165 48.95 -18.18 2.91
C THR A 165 49.60 -17.14 3.84
N GLY A 166 50.54 -16.32 3.35
CA GLY A 166 51.13 -15.22 4.08
C GLY A 166 50.52 -13.86 3.77
N THR A 167 51.11 -12.81 4.31
CA THR A 167 50.69 -11.44 4.01
C THR A 167 50.96 -11.12 2.54
N CYS A 168 49.98 -10.65 1.81
CA CYS A 168 50.09 -10.22 0.42
C CYS A 168 49.74 -8.72 0.29
N ILE A 169 50.69 -7.96 -0.24
CA ILE A 169 50.57 -6.51 -0.45
C ILE A 169 50.65 -6.25 -1.95
N VAL A 170 49.62 -5.73 -2.54
CA VAL A 170 49.52 -5.42 -3.97
C VAL A 170 49.33 -3.93 -4.14
N ASP A 171 50.20 -3.27 -4.82
CA ASP A 171 50.08 -1.87 -5.17
C ASP A 171 50.31 -1.64 -6.66
N SER A 172 49.59 -0.69 -7.24
CA SER A 172 49.76 -0.19 -8.60
C SER A 172 49.80 -1.28 -9.69
N SER A 173 49.12 -2.42 -9.46
CA SER A 173 49.24 -3.62 -10.30
C SER A 173 47.97 -3.93 -11.06
N VAL A 174 48.09 -4.72 -12.14
CA VAL A 174 46.97 -5.10 -13.03
C VAL A 174 46.79 -6.61 -13.07
N PHE A 175 45.58 -7.07 -12.88
CA PHE A 175 45.17 -8.47 -13.06
C PHE A 175 44.13 -8.53 -14.17
N ASP A 176 44.51 -9.05 -15.35
CA ASP A 176 43.64 -9.09 -16.53
C ASP A 176 43.52 -10.48 -17.14
N GLY A 177 42.29 -10.98 -17.26
CA GLY A 177 42.00 -12.23 -17.93
C GLY A 177 42.46 -13.50 -17.20
N ASN A 178 42.75 -13.44 -15.90
CA ASN A 178 43.14 -14.62 -15.14
C ASN A 178 41.94 -15.51 -14.81
N ASP A 179 42.10 -16.85 -14.68
CA ASP A 179 40.98 -17.77 -14.51
C ASP A 179 41.29 -18.99 -13.61
N VAL A 180 40.26 -19.69 -13.19
CA VAL A 180 40.31 -21.02 -12.56
C VAL A 180 39.55 -22.02 -13.40
N GLN A 181 40.08 -23.23 -13.56
CA GLN A 181 39.55 -24.22 -14.48
C GLN A 181 38.54 -25.20 -13.84
N PHE A 182 38.70 -25.45 -12.54
CA PHE A 182 37.83 -26.42 -11.82
C PHE A 182 36.52 -25.75 -11.41
N ARG A 183 35.39 -26.31 -11.88
CA ARG A 183 34.06 -25.70 -11.80
C ARG A 183 33.05 -26.63 -11.11
N SER A 184 33.46 -27.42 -10.10
CA SER A 184 32.65 -28.44 -9.44
C SER A 184 31.76 -27.89 -8.35
N GLN A 185 30.66 -28.63 -8.07
CA GLN A 185 29.57 -28.28 -7.16
C GLN A 185 29.86 -28.38 -5.64
N ASN A 186 30.93 -28.96 -5.21
CA ASN A 186 31.06 -29.37 -3.81
C ASN A 186 32.32 -28.84 -3.09
N ILE A 187 33.05 -27.92 -3.64
CA ILE A 187 34.30 -27.46 -3.06
C ILE A 187 34.48 -25.98 -3.35
N ASP A 188 34.84 -25.22 -2.34
CA ASP A 188 35.19 -23.81 -2.41
C ASP A 188 36.38 -23.62 -3.38
N ASN A 189 36.13 -23.12 -4.56
CA ASN A 189 37.15 -22.81 -5.59
C ASN A 189 37.07 -21.32 -5.86
N GLY A 190 38.18 -20.68 -6.19
CA GLY A 190 38.07 -19.28 -6.51
C GLY A 190 39.38 -18.52 -6.57
N GLY A 191 39.21 -17.20 -6.49
CA GLY A 191 40.34 -16.30 -6.62
C GLY A 191 40.93 -16.34 -8.02
N ALA A 192 40.12 -16.14 -9.07
CA ALA A 192 40.68 -16.14 -10.44
C ALA A 192 41.85 -15.16 -10.60
N ALA A 193 41.91 -14.10 -9.82
CA ALA A 193 43.08 -13.27 -9.67
C ALA A 193 43.88 -13.64 -8.42
N ILE A 194 43.30 -13.55 -7.23
CA ILE A 194 43.99 -13.74 -5.94
C ILE A 194 43.16 -14.63 -5.01
N TYR A 195 43.83 -15.64 -4.42
CA TYR A 195 43.28 -16.42 -3.31
C TYR A 195 44.19 -16.32 -2.09
N ALA A 196 43.73 -15.62 -1.04
CA ALA A 196 44.42 -15.46 0.24
C ALA A 196 43.81 -16.42 1.26
N ASP A 197 44.55 -17.51 1.58
CA ASP A 197 44.12 -18.65 2.38
C ASP A 197 44.60 -18.58 3.84
N ASN A 198 44.11 -19.49 4.68
CA ASN A 198 44.54 -19.70 6.07
C ASN A 198 44.59 -18.43 6.96
N GLY A 199 43.67 -17.47 6.72
CA GLY A 199 43.65 -16.21 7.46
C GLY A 199 44.74 -15.21 7.03
N ALA A 200 45.33 -15.39 5.85
CA ALA A 200 46.30 -14.47 5.26
C ALA A 200 45.79 -13.05 5.18
N SER A 201 46.64 -12.09 5.47
CA SER A 201 46.29 -10.66 5.30
C SER A 201 46.49 -10.23 3.83
N LEU A 202 45.47 -9.59 3.25
CA LEU A 202 45.50 -9.11 1.87
C LEU A 202 45.28 -7.60 1.83
N LEU A 203 46.22 -6.87 1.27
CA LEU A 203 46.16 -5.44 1.05
C LEU A 203 46.28 -5.14 -0.44
N ILE A 204 45.26 -4.50 -1.01
CA ILE A 204 45.24 -4.10 -2.42
C ILE A 204 45.03 -2.58 -2.49
N SER A 205 45.96 -1.90 -3.16
CA SER A 205 45.91 -0.46 -3.39
C SER A 205 46.21 -0.07 -4.83
N ASN A 206 45.61 1.02 -5.29
CA ASN A 206 45.90 1.66 -6.60
C ASN A 206 45.89 0.68 -7.80
N SER A 207 45.15 -0.43 -7.72
CA SER A 207 45.30 -1.57 -8.64
C SER A 207 44.05 -1.78 -9.49
N GLN A 208 44.21 -2.49 -10.62
CA GLN A 208 43.11 -2.82 -11.53
C GLN A 208 42.93 -4.35 -11.61
N ILE A 209 41.75 -4.81 -11.32
CA ILE A 209 41.34 -6.21 -11.40
C ILE A 209 40.21 -6.31 -12.43
N ILE A 210 40.56 -6.73 -13.65
CA ILE A 210 39.67 -6.60 -14.79
C ILE A 210 39.55 -7.89 -15.61
N ASN A 211 38.38 -8.16 -16.14
CA ASN A 211 38.10 -9.26 -17.07
C ASN A 211 38.48 -10.67 -16.54
N ASN A 212 38.64 -10.87 -15.25
CA ASN A 212 39.00 -12.17 -14.71
C ASN A 212 37.72 -13.07 -14.62
N HIS A 213 37.96 -14.37 -14.82
CA HIS A 213 36.90 -15.40 -14.91
C HIS A 213 35.78 -15.04 -15.91
N LYS A 214 36.16 -14.56 -17.08
CA LYS A 214 35.28 -13.97 -18.09
C LYS A 214 34.24 -14.99 -18.67
N ASN A 215 34.56 -16.26 -18.64
CA ASN A 215 33.78 -17.33 -19.27
C ASN A 215 32.83 -18.06 -18.28
N MET A 216 32.33 -17.37 -17.26
CA MET A 216 31.33 -17.94 -16.37
C MET A 216 30.15 -18.52 -17.16
N VAL A 217 29.93 -19.83 -17.07
CA VAL A 217 28.84 -20.51 -17.75
C VAL A 217 27.61 -20.52 -16.85
N ILE A 218 26.58 -19.75 -17.23
CA ILE A 218 25.25 -19.82 -16.63
C ILE A 218 24.47 -20.92 -17.36
N ARG A 219 24.16 -22.03 -16.67
CA ARG A 219 23.35 -23.13 -17.21
C ARG A 219 21.92 -23.05 -16.68
N ASP A 220 20.93 -23.21 -17.57
CA ASP A 220 19.50 -22.98 -17.28
C ASP A 220 18.88 -23.94 -16.26
N ASN A 221 19.47 -25.05 -15.86
CA ASN A 221 18.78 -26.04 -15.01
C ASN A 221 19.60 -26.87 -14.02
N ASN A 222 20.84 -26.62 -13.78
CA ASN A 222 21.58 -27.17 -12.62
C ASN A 222 23.02 -26.78 -12.66
N VAL A 223 23.51 -26.37 -11.51
CA VAL A 223 24.90 -26.39 -11.10
C VAL A 223 25.84 -25.90 -12.16
N GLY A 224 25.79 -24.61 -12.32
CA GLY A 224 26.75 -23.86 -13.06
C GLY A 224 28.09 -23.83 -12.32
N ASP A 225 28.96 -23.12 -12.84
CA ASP A 225 30.25 -22.70 -12.37
C ASP A 225 30.18 -22.16 -10.92
N LEU A 226 30.73 -22.88 -9.95
CA LEU A 226 30.75 -22.50 -8.53
C LEU A 226 32.09 -21.88 -8.12
N VAL A 227 32.61 -21.00 -8.94
CA VAL A 227 33.84 -20.28 -8.62
C VAL A 227 33.54 -19.12 -7.70
N ASP A 228 34.07 -19.14 -6.48
CA ASP A 228 34.04 -18.01 -5.58
C ASP A 228 34.90 -16.87 -6.12
N GLY A 229 34.38 -15.68 -6.12
CA GLY A 229 35.05 -14.42 -6.46
C GLY A 229 36.37 -14.40 -7.26
N VAL A 230 36.62 -13.30 -7.84
CA VAL A 230 37.94 -13.09 -8.51
C VAL A 230 39.05 -12.86 -7.48
N VAL A 231 38.73 -12.16 -6.41
CA VAL A 231 39.57 -12.04 -5.21
C VAL A 231 38.84 -12.74 -4.06
N VAL A 232 39.45 -13.78 -3.49
CA VAL A 232 38.93 -14.49 -2.32
C VAL A 232 39.88 -14.32 -1.16
N ALA A 233 39.35 -13.98 0.01
CA ALA A 233 40.15 -13.76 1.21
C ALA A 233 39.49 -14.40 2.44
N THR A 234 40.29 -15.17 3.20
CA THR A 234 39.86 -15.83 4.46
C THR A 234 40.37 -15.10 5.71
N GLY A 235 41.13 -13.98 5.55
CA GLY A 235 41.69 -13.16 6.62
C GLY A 235 41.41 -11.68 6.49
N TYR A 236 42.19 -10.87 7.21
CA TYR A 236 42.09 -9.42 7.12
C TYR A 236 42.31 -8.94 5.69
N THR A 237 41.38 -8.14 5.21
CA THR A 237 41.42 -7.63 3.84
C THR A 237 41.22 -6.11 3.79
N LYS A 238 42.14 -5.40 3.12
CA LYS A 238 41.94 -3.97 2.84
C LYS A 238 42.13 -3.70 1.36
N ILE A 239 41.10 -3.07 0.77
CA ILE A 239 41.08 -2.63 -0.64
C ILE A 239 40.92 -1.13 -0.68
N SER A 240 41.81 -0.43 -1.37
CA SER A 240 41.70 1.03 -1.48
C SER A 240 42.09 1.53 -2.87
N LYS A 241 41.40 2.59 -3.35
CA LYS A 241 41.68 3.28 -4.61
C LYS A 241 41.90 2.33 -5.81
N SER A 242 41.10 1.22 -5.82
CA SER A 242 41.27 0.16 -6.80
C SER A 242 40.04 0.00 -7.67
N TYR A 243 40.22 -0.55 -8.88
CA TYR A 243 39.18 -0.66 -9.89
C TYR A 243 38.92 -2.11 -10.26
N PHE A 244 37.68 -2.56 -10.08
CA PHE A 244 37.23 -3.93 -10.38
C PHE A 244 36.18 -3.87 -11.47
N ARG A 245 36.48 -4.40 -12.65
CA ARG A 245 35.54 -4.31 -13.78
C ARG A 245 35.43 -5.60 -14.55
N ASN A 246 34.20 -5.90 -14.99
CA ASN A 246 33.87 -7.03 -15.86
C ASN A 246 34.40 -8.38 -15.34
N ASN A 247 34.42 -8.53 -14.02
CA ASN A 247 34.79 -9.79 -13.35
C ASN A 247 33.54 -10.63 -13.12
N SER A 248 33.71 -11.94 -13.04
CA SER A 248 32.59 -12.83 -12.72
C SER A 248 32.93 -13.91 -11.72
N GLY A 249 31.92 -14.35 -10.96
CA GLY A 249 32.03 -15.45 -10.00
C GLY A 249 30.65 -15.93 -9.57
N CYS A 250 30.56 -17.04 -8.89
CA CYS A 250 29.30 -17.49 -8.31
C CYS A 250 28.95 -16.67 -7.06
N TYR A 251 29.92 -16.52 -6.15
CA TYR A 251 29.82 -15.72 -4.93
C TYR A 251 30.83 -14.59 -4.97
N GLY A 252 30.38 -13.33 -5.05
CA GLY A 252 31.23 -12.17 -5.18
C GLY A 252 31.93 -12.07 -6.55
N GLY A 253 31.29 -11.50 -7.54
CA GLY A 253 31.85 -11.38 -8.88
C GLY A 253 33.25 -10.77 -8.94
N ALA A 254 33.56 -9.86 -8.03
CA ALA A 254 34.88 -9.30 -7.87
C ALA A 254 35.57 -9.76 -6.58
N VAL A 255 34.88 -9.64 -5.43
CA VAL A 255 35.50 -9.92 -4.11
C VAL A 255 34.58 -10.80 -3.26
N THR A 256 35.17 -11.86 -2.64
CA THR A 256 34.54 -12.67 -1.59
C THR A 256 35.39 -12.64 -0.32
N SER A 257 34.78 -12.26 0.80
CA SER A 257 35.37 -12.39 2.14
C SER A 257 34.69 -13.53 2.90
N LEU A 258 35.48 -14.53 3.28
CA LEU A 258 35.02 -15.76 3.95
C LEU A 258 35.41 -15.74 5.44
N GLY A 259 34.47 -15.32 6.33
CA GLY A 259 34.71 -15.22 7.77
C GLY A 259 34.37 -16.45 8.59
N TYR A 260 33.75 -17.46 7.98
CA TYR A 260 33.29 -18.67 8.72
C TYR A 260 34.38 -19.74 8.90
N THR A 261 35.53 -19.61 8.25
CA THR A 261 36.61 -20.60 8.24
C THR A 261 37.54 -20.51 9.45
N ASN A 262 37.48 -19.39 10.22
CA ASN A 262 38.40 -19.15 11.35
C ASN A 262 37.62 -18.87 12.65
N ALA A 263 38.25 -19.09 13.79
CA ALA A 263 37.72 -18.93 15.15
C ALA A 263 37.43 -17.46 15.56
N GLY A 264 37.31 -16.52 14.63
CA GLY A 264 36.99 -15.14 14.84
C GLY A 264 36.40 -14.50 13.56
N LYS A 265 35.69 -13.38 13.70
CA LYS A 265 35.19 -12.65 12.55
C LYS A 265 36.35 -12.03 11.76
N ASN A 266 36.49 -12.34 10.49
CA ASN A 266 37.38 -11.62 9.59
C ASN A 266 36.95 -10.15 9.49
N GLN A 267 37.85 -9.32 8.98
CA GLN A 267 37.56 -7.94 8.69
C GLN A 267 37.84 -7.61 7.22
N ILE A 268 36.87 -7.02 6.55
CA ILE A 268 37.09 -6.44 5.22
C ILE A 268 36.84 -4.93 5.26
N ILE A 269 37.79 -4.18 4.71
CA ILE A 269 37.74 -2.72 4.54
C ILE A 269 37.86 -2.41 3.06
N ILE A 270 36.91 -1.66 2.50
CA ILE A 270 36.92 -1.18 1.12
C ILE A 270 36.76 0.34 1.13
N GLU A 271 37.74 1.05 0.56
CA GLU A 271 37.79 2.50 0.58
C GLU A 271 38.07 3.09 -0.81
N ASN A 272 37.30 4.12 -1.21
CA ASN A 272 37.54 4.92 -2.40
C ASN A 272 37.80 4.09 -3.67
N SER A 273 37.04 3.03 -3.87
CA SER A 273 37.23 2.06 -4.95
C SER A 273 36.03 2.03 -5.89
N VAL A 274 36.17 1.39 -7.04
CA VAL A 274 35.10 1.29 -8.04
C VAL A 274 34.87 -0.16 -8.42
N PHE A 275 33.64 -0.60 -8.38
CA PHE A 275 33.17 -1.90 -8.84
C PHE A 275 32.18 -1.70 -9.98
N ASP A 276 32.62 -1.95 -11.22
CA ASP A 276 31.80 -1.69 -12.41
C ASP A 276 31.56 -2.93 -13.25
N ALA A 277 30.35 -3.16 -13.67
CA ALA A 277 29.93 -4.23 -14.59
C ALA A 277 30.37 -5.67 -14.15
N ASN A 278 30.53 -5.93 -12.84
CA ASN A 278 30.81 -7.27 -12.33
C ASN A 278 29.54 -8.12 -12.27
N ARG A 279 29.69 -9.45 -12.31
CA ARG A 279 28.56 -10.38 -12.42
C ARG A 279 28.72 -11.55 -11.46
N ALA A 280 27.64 -11.88 -10.70
CA ALA A 280 27.61 -13.09 -9.87
C ALA A 280 26.16 -13.53 -9.61
N PHE A 281 26.02 -14.75 -9.05
CA PHE A 281 24.77 -15.19 -8.49
C PHE A 281 24.47 -14.50 -7.15
N GLN A 282 25.49 -14.39 -6.27
CA GLN A 282 25.37 -13.77 -4.95
C GLN A 282 26.44 -12.67 -4.79
N GLY A 283 26.00 -11.40 -4.61
CA GLY A 283 26.87 -10.25 -4.50
C GLY A 283 27.65 -9.99 -5.81
N ALA A 284 26.98 -9.43 -6.81
CA ALA A 284 27.54 -9.28 -8.16
C ALA A 284 28.93 -8.62 -8.21
N ALA A 285 29.23 -7.75 -7.25
CA ALA A 285 30.55 -7.18 -7.05
C ALA A 285 31.23 -7.75 -5.80
N VAL A 286 30.58 -7.62 -4.64
CA VAL A 286 31.18 -7.97 -3.35
C VAL A 286 30.23 -8.87 -2.55
N ASN A 287 30.77 -9.97 -2.02
CA ASN A 287 30.10 -10.88 -1.10
C ASN A 287 30.88 -10.97 0.22
N VAL A 288 30.25 -10.62 1.31
CA VAL A 288 30.83 -10.67 2.66
C VAL A 288 30.08 -11.72 3.48
N ILE A 289 30.81 -12.72 3.96
CA ILE A 289 30.25 -13.86 4.69
C ILE A 289 30.86 -13.92 6.08
N GLY A 290 30.05 -13.80 7.14
CA GLY A 290 30.49 -13.99 8.53
C GLY A 290 31.60 -13.04 9.00
N SER A 291 31.77 -11.90 8.37
CA SER A 291 32.86 -10.96 8.59
C SER A 291 32.37 -9.63 9.13
N THR A 292 33.22 -8.88 9.83
CA THR A 292 33.00 -7.44 10.02
C THR A 292 33.40 -6.68 8.77
N PHE A 293 32.67 -5.62 8.41
CA PHE A 293 32.96 -4.86 7.21
C PHE A 293 32.91 -3.35 7.41
N LYS A 294 33.75 -2.64 6.64
CA LYS A 294 33.67 -1.20 6.49
C LYS A 294 33.84 -0.85 5.02
N ILE A 295 32.84 -0.24 4.41
CA ILE A 295 32.87 0.15 3.00
C ILE A 295 32.60 1.65 2.93
N SER A 296 33.53 2.43 2.34
CA SER A 296 33.38 3.88 2.30
C SER A 296 33.89 4.49 1.00
N GLY A 297 33.26 5.60 0.56
CA GLY A 297 33.69 6.35 -0.62
C GLY A 297 33.70 5.54 -1.92
N THR A 298 32.95 4.44 -2.00
CA THR A 298 33.06 3.43 -3.04
C THR A 298 31.87 3.47 -4.00
N ASN A 299 32.15 3.30 -5.30
CA ASN A 299 31.12 3.28 -6.34
C ASN A 299 30.84 1.83 -6.79
N PHE A 300 29.57 1.44 -6.79
CA PHE A 300 29.05 0.19 -7.33
C PHE A 300 28.16 0.49 -8.51
N THR A 301 28.65 0.28 -9.73
CA THR A 301 27.96 0.69 -10.95
C THR A 301 27.74 -0.48 -11.89
N ASN A 302 26.55 -0.57 -12.50
CA ASN A 302 26.23 -1.53 -13.55
C ASN A 302 26.43 -3.02 -13.18
N ASN A 303 26.57 -3.35 -11.89
CA ASN A 303 26.79 -4.74 -11.47
C ASN A 303 25.52 -5.55 -11.63
N LYS A 304 25.65 -6.81 -12.04
CA LYS A 304 24.52 -7.63 -12.45
C LYS A 304 24.46 -8.96 -11.70
N GLY A 305 23.43 -9.13 -10.88
CA GLY A 305 23.02 -10.44 -10.37
C GLY A 305 22.54 -11.33 -11.52
N VAL A 306 23.04 -12.57 -11.59
CA VAL A 306 22.69 -13.53 -12.64
C VAL A 306 22.14 -14.81 -12.03
N GLY A 307 21.06 -15.37 -12.59
CA GLY A 307 20.30 -16.47 -11.99
C GLY A 307 21.06 -17.79 -11.91
N TYR A 308 20.73 -18.54 -10.84
CA TYR A 308 21.18 -19.92 -10.58
C TYR A 308 19.95 -20.81 -10.47
N GLY A 309 19.32 -21.18 -11.58
CA GLY A 309 18.18 -22.08 -11.62
C GLY A 309 16.88 -21.57 -10.97
N SER A 310 15.77 -22.25 -11.19
CA SER A 310 14.47 -21.91 -10.64
C SER A 310 14.44 -22.11 -9.11
N GLY A 311 14.28 -21.03 -8.37
CA GLY A 311 13.96 -21.05 -6.94
C GLY A 311 14.84 -20.23 -6.00
N ASN A 312 16.04 -19.85 -6.41
CA ASN A 312 16.91 -18.99 -5.60
C ASN A 312 17.12 -17.64 -6.27
N PRO A 313 16.63 -16.52 -5.70
CA PRO A 313 16.83 -15.20 -6.26
C PRO A 313 18.31 -14.79 -6.21
N ASN A 314 18.82 -14.26 -7.31
CA ASN A 314 20.15 -13.66 -7.33
C ASN A 314 20.18 -12.31 -6.60
N VAL A 315 21.39 -11.89 -6.21
CA VAL A 315 21.65 -10.68 -5.42
C VAL A 315 22.55 -9.72 -6.21
N GLY A 316 22.25 -8.43 -6.04
CA GLY A 316 22.96 -7.38 -6.77
C GLY A 316 24.36 -7.07 -6.28
N ALA A 317 24.75 -5.79 -6.32
CA ALA A 317 26.14 -5.39 -6.22
C ALA A 317 26.84 -5.84 -4.92
N LEU A 318 26.21 -5.63 -3.77
CA LEU A 318 26.77 -5.98 -2.45
C LEU A 318 25.85 -6.95 -1.70
N LEU A 319 26.42 -8.01 -1.14
CA LEU A 319 25.75 -8.91 -0.21
C LEU A 319 26.57 -9.01 1.08
N THR A 320 25.87 -8.88 2.23
CA THR A 320 26.44 -9.19 3.57
C THR A 320 25.50 -10.15 4.29
N TRP A 321 26.02 -11.27 4.80
CA TRP A 321 25.20 -12.31 5.42
C TRP A 321 26.00 -13.19 6.41
N TYR A 322 25.33 -14.16 7.08
CA TYR A 322 25.96 -15.05 8.10
C TYR A 322 26.48 -14.30 9.33
N GLY A 323 25.70 -13.38 9.89
CA GLY A 323 26.08 -12.65 11.11
C GLY A 323 27.13 -11.58 10.85
N CYS A 324 27.11 -10.96 9.66
CA CYS A 324 27.94 -9.80 9.37
C CYS A 324 27.54 -8.58 10.19
N GLU A 325 28.53 -7.78 10.56
CA GLU A 325 28.32 -6.50 11.24
C GLU A 325 29.22 -5.43 10.62
N GLY A 326 28.64 -4.27 10.26
CA GLY A 326 29.50 -3.22 9.69
C GLY A 326 28.78 -1.99 9.17
N THR A 327 29.55 -1.19 8.44
CA THR A 327 29.13 0.13 7.94
C THR A 327 29.36 0.29 6.45
N ILE A 328 28.44 1.00 5.80
CA ILE A 328 28.55 1.46 4.41
C ILE A 328 28.35 2.97 4.46
N SER A 329 29.36 3.75 4.06
CA SER A 329 29.25 5.22 4.09
C SER A 329 29.76 5.88 2.82
N ASP A 330 29.17 7.02 2.45
CA ASP A 330 29.59 7.83 1.32
C ASP A 330 29.70 7.04 0.00
N CYS A 331 28.84 6.03 -0.19
CA CYS A 331 28.88 5.12 -1.33
C CYS A 331 27.80 5.43 -2.36
N ASN A 332 28.09 5.14 -3.62
CA ASN A 332 27.13 5.29 -4.71
C ASN A 332 26.80 3.92 -5.32
N PHE A 333 25.52 3.58 -5.37
CA PHE A 333 24.98 2.39 -6.01
C PHE A 333 24.13 2.81 -7.21
N ILE A 334 24.62 2.61 -8.42
CA ILE A 334 24.00 3.16 -9.63
C ILE A 334 23.80 2.07 -10.69
N ASN A 335 22.58 1.97 -11.25
CA ASN A 335 22.23 1.08 -12.36
C ASN A 335 22.51 -0.41 -12.09
N ASN A 336 22.51 -0.87 -10.85
CA ASN A 336 22.70 -2.29 -10.54
C ASN A 336 21.41 -3.06 -10.77
N THR A 337 21.52 -4.35 -11.15
CA THR A 337 20.37 -5.19 -11.45
C THR A 337 20.46 -6.56 -10.78
N ALA A 338 19.32 -7.06 -10.25
CA ALA A 338 19.23 -8.38 -9.63
C ALA A 338 17.78 -8.88 -9.54
N ASP A 339 17.57 -10.03 -8.89
CA ASP A 339 16.23 -10.45 -8.49
C ASP A 339 15.80 -9.79 -7.18
N ASN A 340 16.70 -9.80 -6.17
CA ASN A 340 16.45 -9.15 -4.88
C ASN A 340 17.61 -8.25 -4.47
N GLY A 341 17.31 -7.01 -4.04
CA GLY A 341 18.31 -6.07 -3.57
C GLY A 341 19.38 -5.76 -4.62
N ALA A 342 18.99 -5.07 -5.69
CA ALA A 342 19.90 -4.84 -6.82
C ALA A 342 21.18 -4.07 -6.45
N ALA A 343 21.10 -3.17 -5.46
CA ALA A 343 22.27 -2.48 -4.93
C ALA A 343 22.87 -3.20 -3.72
N TYR A 344 22.08 -3.44 -2.70
CA TYR A 344 22.53 -4.03 -1.44
C TYR A 344 21.54 -5.05 -0.90
N ARG A 345 22.04 -6.17 -0.41
CA ARG A 345 21.28 -7.12 0.40
C ARG A 345 21.94 -7.34 1.74
N LEU A 346 21.16 -7.14 2.81
CA LEU A 346 21.47 -7.64 4.15
C LEU A 346 20.72 -8.95 4.37
N GLY A 347 21.43 -10.03 4.49
CA GLY A 347 20.88 -11.36 4.74
C GLY A 347 21.20 -11.86 6.15
N ASP A 348 20.36 -12.73 6.65
CA ASP A 348 20.64 -13.53 7.83
C ASP A 348 20.38 -15.01 7.55
N ASP A 349 20.95 -15.86 8.39
CA ASP A 349 20.62 -17.28 8.44
C ASP A 349 20.81 -17.83 9.85
N ASN A 350 20.71 -19.16 9.99
CA ASN A 350 20.83 -19.82 11.30
C ASN A 350 22.21 -19.63 12.00
N ASN A 351 23.19 -19.05 11.31
CA ASN A 351 24.57 -18.95 11.81
C ASN A 351 24.88 -17.56 12.44
N GLY A 352 23.95 -16.62 12.43
CA GLY A 352 24.15 -15.35 13.13
C GLY A 352 23.22 -14.23 12.70
N VAL A 353 23.06 -13.27 13.60
CA VAL A 353 22.28 -12.03 13.36
C VAL A 353 23.18 -11.04 12.64
N SER A 354 22.74 -10.58 11.46
CA SER A 354 23.42 -9.55 10.70
C SER A 354 22.95 -8.16 11.08
N SER A 355 23.87 -7.19 11.09
CA SER A 355 23.54 -5.77 11.26
C SER A 355 24.36 -4.88 10.34
N ALA A 356 23.75 -3.83 9.82
CA ALA A 356 24.43 -2.88 8.96
C ALA A 356 23.93 -1.45 9.22
N SER A 357 24.85 -0.49 9.14
CA SER A 357 24.53 0.94 9.06
C SER A 357 24.93 1.47 7.69
N VAL A 358 23.99 2.11 7.01
CA VAL A 358 24.15 2.78 5.72
C VAL A 358 24.00 4.28 5.96
N ASP A 359 25.05 5.04 5.72
CA ASP A 359 25.08 6.48 5.98
C ASP A 359 25.60 7.26 4.77
N SER A 360 24.97 8.38 4.45
CA SER A 360 25.39 9.29 3.38
C SER A 360 25.56 8.61 2.01
N CYS A 361 24.72 7.61 1.72
CA CYS A 361 24.78 6.82 0.48
C CYS A 361 23.74 7.24 -0.55
N THR A 362 24.04 6.98 -1.82
CA THR A 362 23.17 7.30 -2.95
C THR A 362 22.81 6.02 -3.71
N PHE A 363 21.51 5.78 -3.91
CA PHE A 363 20.95 4.66 -4.65
C PHE A 363 20.14 5.16 -5.84
N ILE A 364 20.66 4.98 -7.07
CA ILE A 364 20.02 5.52 -8.28
C ILE A 364 19.79 4.44 -9.33
N ASN A 365 18.58 4.37 -9.89
CA ASN A 365 18.22 3.52 -11.02
C ASN A 365 18.50 2.02 -10.79
N ASN A 366 18.54 1.53 -9.55
CA ASN A 366 18.72 0.12 -9.29
C ASN A 366 17.42 -0.64 -9.54
N THR A 367 17.49 -1.80 -10.18
CA THR A 367 16.31 -2.53 -10.63
C THR A 367 16.31 -3.98 -10.17
N ALA A 368 15.28 -4.38 -9.43
CA ALA A 368 15.04 -5.76 -9.04
C ALA A 368 13.91 -6.40 -9.85
N SER A 369 14.08 -7.64 -10.29
CA SER A 369 13.03 -8.39 -10.98
C SER A 369 11.97 -8.95 -10.00
N ASN A 370 12.22 -8.88 -8.69
CA ASN A 370 11.32 -9.37 -7.64
C ASN A 370 11.15 -8.29 -6.55
N GLN A 371 12.03 -8.21 -5.54
CA GLN A 371 11.87 -7.37 -4.35
C GLN A 371 13.13 -6.53 -4.02
N GLY A 372 12.94 -5.35 -3.40
CA GLY A 372 14.02 -4.47 -3.00
C GLY A 372 14.80 -3.91 -4.18
N GLY A 373 14.23 -2.96 -4.93
CA GLY A 373 14.87 -2.38 -6.12
C GLY A 373 16.27 -1.85 -5.86
N ALA A 374 16.46 -1.17 -4.75
CA ALA A 374 17.78 -0.81 -4.27
C ALA A 374 18.24 -1.76 -3.15
N VAL A 375 17.50 -1.84 -2.06
CA VAL A 375 17.89 -2.58 -0.86
C VAL A 375 16.91 -3.68 -0.52
N TYR A 376 17.43 -4.85 -0.16
CA TYR A 376 16.66 -5.97 0.35
C TYR A 376 17.23 -6.41 1.70
N GLU A 377 16.42 -6.36 2.74
CA GLU A 377 16.70 -6.95 4.03
C GLU A 377 15.81 -8.17 4.23
N GLY A 378 16.40 -9.33 4.41
CA GLY A 378 15.63 -10.55 4.60
C GLY A 378 16.48 -11.82 4.66
N GLY A 379 15.95 -12.85 5.32
CA GLY A 379 16.61 -14.14 5.52
C GLY A 379 15.70 -15.12 6.25
N LYS A 380 16.25 -16.00 7.10
CA LYS A 380 15.55 -17.11 7.73
C LYS A 380 15.25 -16.93 9.22
N THR A 381 16.00 -16.08 9.94
CA THR A 381 15.93 -16.02 11.42
C THR A 381 15.06 -14.90 11.96
N GLY A 382 14.76 -13.89 11.17
CA GLY A 382 13.90 -12.77 11.58
C GLY A 382 14.55 -11.77 12.54
N LYS A 383 15.88 -11.60 12.51
CA LYS A 383 16.61 -10.82 13.53
C LYS A 383 17.60 -9.80 12.99
N ALA A 384 17.72 -9.62 11.67
CA ALA A 384 18.62 -8.60 11.12
C ALA A 384 18.17 -7.18 11.49
N THR A 385 19.14 -6.25 11.52
CA THR A 385 18.88 -4.81 11.74
C THR A 385 19.61 -3.99 10.70
N LEU A 386 18.86 -3.12 10.01
CA LEU A 386 19.38 -2.19 9.03
C LEU A 386 19.08 -0.75 9.44
N ASP A 387 20.13 0.03 9.68
CA ASP A 387 20.05 1.46 9.94
C ASP A 387 20.40 2.24 8.67
N ILE A 388 19.53 3.13 8.21
CA ILE A 388 19.75 3.98 7.03
C ILE A 388 19.67 5.45 7.45
N LYS A 389 20.71 6.21 7.15
CA LYS A 389 20.86 7.62 7.53
C LYS A 389 21.36 8.48 6.38
N ASN A 390 20.91 9.73 6.32
CA ASN A 390 21.40 10.76 5.40
C ASN A 390 21.47 10.30 3.93
N SER A 391 20.66 9.32 3.52
CA SER A 391 20.82 8.62 2.24
C SER A 391 19.74 8.99 1.23
N THR A 392 20.02 8.82 -0.06
CA THR A 392 19.06 9.16 -1.13
C THR A 392 18.72 7.95 -1.99
N PHE A 393 17.44 7.77 -2.26
CA PHE A 393 16.91 6.72 -3.12
C PHE A 393 16.14 7.36 -4.28
N THR A 394 16.64 7.20 -5.51
CA THR A 394 16.06 7.86 -6.69
C THR A 394 15.86 6.87 -7.84
N ASN A 395 14.65 6.83 -8.42
CA ASN A 395 14.30 6.02 -9.59
C ASN A 395 14.59 4.51 -9.43
N ASN A 396 14.61 3.98 -8.22
CA ASN A 396 14.77 2.53 -8.03
C ASN A 396 13.46 1.81 -8.31
N SER A 397 13.53 0.58 -8.79
CA SER A 397 12.33 -0.17 -9.16
C SER A 397 12.40 -1.65 -8.79
N ALA A 398 11.28 -2.22 -8.36
CA ALA A 398 11.08 -3.65 -8.19
C ALA A 398 9.77 -4.07 -8.88
N LYS A 399 9.72 -5.30 -9.41
CA LYS A 399 8.49 -5.78 -10.06
C LYS A 399 7.38 -6.15 -9.08
N LYS A 400 7.74 -6.53 -7.84
CA LYS A 400 6.73 -6.94 -6.85
C LYS A 400 6.61 -5.93 -5.72
N GLU A 401 7.59 -5.83 -4.82
CA GLU A 401 7.48 -5.09 -3.57
C GLU A 401 8.76 -4.32 -3.25
N GLY A 402 8.61 -3.12 -2.66
CA GLY A 402 9.71 -2.30 -2.17
C GLY A 402 10.66 -1.82 -3.27
N SER A 403 10.22 -0.93 -4.16
CA SER A 403 11.09 -0.40 -5.23
C SER A 403 12.34 0.29 -4.73
N ALA A 404 12.26 0.99 -3.60
CA ALA A 404 13.45 1.46 -2.92
C ALA A 404 13.98 0.38 -1.96
N ILE A 405 13.17 -0.02 -0.98
CA ILE A 405 13.59 -0.94 0.08
C ILE A 405 12.52 -2.00 0.31
N TYR A 406 12.94 -3.25 0.42
CA TYR A 406 12.17 -4.33 1.02
C TYR A 406 12.83 -4.72 2.35
N SER A 407 12.07 -4.74 3.44
CA SER A 407 12.56 -5.17 4.75
C SER A 407 11.66 -6.22 5.38
N GLY A 408 12.26 -7.33 5.79
CA GLY A 408 11.60 -8.41 6.53
C GLY A 408 11.76 -8.32 8.05
N TYR A 409 12.62 -7.43 8.57
CA TYR A 409 13.01 -7.43 9.98
C TYR A 409 12.97 -6.03 10.62
N THR A 410 14.11 -5.54 11.15
CA THR A 410 14.16 -4.23 11.81
C THR A 410 14.85 -3.21 10.90
N LEU A 411 14.08 -2.28 10.38
CA LEU A 411 14.54 -1.18 9.55
C LEU A 411 14.39 0.16 10.30
N ASN A 412 15.49 0.86 10.48
CA ASN A 412 15.52 2.20 11.06
C ASN A 412 15.94 3.20 9.98
N ILE A 413 15.14 4.24 9.79
CA ILE A 413 15.40 5.30 8.80
C ILE A 413 15.30 6.66 9.48
N ASP A 414 16.29 7.50 9.30
CA ASP A 414 16.32 8.85 9.84
C ASP A 414 15.52 9.87 9.00
N ASP A 415 15.42 11.09 9.54
CA ASP A 415 14.67 12.17 8.91
C ASP A 415 15.35 12.81 7.70
N ASP A 416 16.64 12.62 7.53
CA ASP A 416 17.43 13.20 6.44
C ASP A 416 17.49 12.29 5.21
N THR A 417 17.03 11.05 5.32
CA THR A 417 16.94 10.12 4.20
C THR A 417 15.76 10.46 3.28
N THR A 418 16.02 10.50 1.96
CA THR A 418 15.05 10.95 0.95
C THR A 418 14.75 9.90 -0.11
N PHE A 419 13.49 9.90 -0.57
CA PHE A 419 12.98 8.99 -1.60
C PHE A 419 12.34 9.80 -2.73
N THR A 420 12.76 9.55 -3.99
CA THR A 420 12.26 10.28 -5.15
C THR A 420 12.03 9.35 -6.33
N ASN A 421 10.82 9.39 -6.93
CA ASN A 421 10.45 8.64 -8.13
C ASN A 421 10.73 7.12 -8.09
N ASN A 422 10.64 6.49 -6.93
CA ASN A 422 10.67 5.03 -6.85
C ASN A 422 9.27 4.49 -7.20
N MET A 423 9.15 3.50 -8.11
CA MET A 423 7.85 3.08 -8.69
C MET A 423 6.88 2.43 -7.70
N VAL A 424 7.40 1.72 -6.71
CA VAL A 424 6.66 1.17 -5.57
C VAL A 424 7.52 1.47 -4.36
N TYR A 425 6.94 2.11 -3.37
CA TYR A 425 7.69 2.61 -2.22
C TYR A 425 8.32 1.48 -1.37
N MET A 426 8.52 1.70 -0.13
CA MET A 426 9.08 0.74 0.79
C MET A 426 8.03 -0.30 1.20
N TYR A 427 8.36 -1.59 1.13
CA TYR A 427 7.54 -2.67 1.65
C TYR A 427 8.26 -3.33 2.83
N TYR A 428 7.55 -3.56 3.93
CA TYR A 428 8.14 -4.26 5.07
C TYR A 428 7.13 -5.20 5.75
N THR A 429 7.65 -6.26 6.37
CA THR A 429 6.87 -7.23 7.16
C THR A 429 7.34 -7.33 8.61
N GLY A 430 8.42 -6.64 8.96
CA GLY A 430 9.03 -6.59 10.28
C GLY A 430 8.68 -5.32 11.08
N THR A 431 9.66 -4.76 11.78
CA THR A 431 9.55 -3.51 12.53
C THR A 431 10.16 -2.36 11.73
N LEU A 432 9.38 -1.32 11.48
CA LEU A 432 9.85 -0.09 10.81
C LEU A 432 9.88 1.07 11.82
N ASN A 433 11.03 1.71 11.96
CA ASN A 433 11.23 2.92 12.73
C ASN A 433 11.65 4.05 11.77
N ILE A 434 10.73 4.97 11.49
CA ILE A 434 10.91 6.12 10.56
C ILE A 434 10.90 7.47 11.29
N GLY A 435 11.45 7.51 12.48
CA GLY A 435 11.34 8.67 13.35
C GLY A 435 9.99 8.74 14.06
N GLU A 436 9.78 9.80 14.84
CA GLU A 436 8.55 10.03 15.60
C GLU A 436 7.54 10.80 14.75
N ILE A 437 6.42 10.19 14.39
CA ILE A 437 5.36 10.81 13.55
C ILE A 437 4.51 11.71 14.45
N LYS A 438 4.74 13.03 14.44
CA LYS A 438 4.02 14.02 15.28
C LYS A 438 3.29 15.09 14.48
N THR A 439 3.73 15.36 13.27
CA THR A 439 3.19 16.42 12.43
C THR A 439 2.60 15.87 11.13
N PHE A 440 1.89 16.69 10.38
CA PHE A 440 1.36 16.30 9.06
C PHE A 440 2.50 16.05 8.05
N THR A 441 3.59 16.81 8.15
CA THR A 441 4.81 16.59 7.36
C THR A 441 5.40 15.20 7.63
N ASP A 442 5.52 14.81 8.91
CA ASP A 442 6.04 13.47 9.27
C ASP A 442 5.13 12.36 8.74
N LEU A 443 3.81 12.50 8.90
CA LEU A 443 2.87 11.48 8.41
C LEU A 443 2.85 11.40 6.88
N GLN A 444 2.90 12.52 6.17
CA GLN A 444 3.01 12.52 4.71
C GLN A 444 4.31 11.86 4.25
N LYS A 445 5.42 12.15 4.94
CA LYS A 445 6.71 11.52 4.68
C LYS A 445 6.63 10.00 4.88
N ALA A 446 6.03 9.54 5.98
CA ALA A 446 5.81 8.13 6.25
C ALA A 446 4.96 7.46 5.15
N ILE A 447 3.87 8.10 4.75
CA ILE A 447 3.02 7.61 3.66
C ILE A 447 3.79 7.54 2.34
N ASN A 448 4.58 8.56 2.00
CA ASN A 448 5.39 8.56 0.78
C ASN A 448 6.49 7.49 0.77
N MET A 449 6.88 6.98 1.94
CA MET A 449 7.92 5.97 2.08
C MET A 449 7.38 4.54 2.07
N VAL A 450 6.18 4.30 2.60
CA VAL A 450 5.70 2.97 2.97
C VAL A 450 4.47 2.57 2.18
N GLU A 451 4.53 1.42 1.53
CA GLU A 451 3.34 0.70 1.04
C GLU A 451 2.96 -0.38 2.07
N GLY A 452 1.78 -0.23 2.70
CA GLY A 452 1.30 -1.20 3.70
C GLY A 452 1.04 -0.58 5.06
N ASP A 453 1.52 -1.21 6.12
CA ASP A 453 1.17 -0.85 7.50
C ASP A 453 2.06 0.27 8.06
N ILE A 454 1.44 1.36 8.51
CA ILE A 454 2.08 2.46 9.24
C ILE A 454 1.51 2.48 10.66
N TYR A 455 2.37 2.42 11.68
CA TYR A 455 1.97 2.45 13.09
C TYR A 455 2.25 3.82 13.69
N LEU A 456 1.23 4.44 14.29
CA LEU A 456 1.44 5.65 15.09
C LEU A 456 1.85 5.27 16.51
N SER A 457 2.82 5.99 17.04
CA SER A 457 3.26 5.92 18.44
C SER A 457 2.89 7.15 19.26
N SER A 458 2.33 8.16 18.62
CA SER A 458 1.91 9.43 19.25
C SER A 458 0.77 10.09 18.45
N ASN A 459 0.19 11.14 19.05
CA ASN A 459 -0.75 11.99 18.33
C ASN A 459 -0.05 12.76 17.22
N VAL A 460 -0.75 12.94 16.10
CA VAL A 460 -0.30 13.71 14.95
C VAL A 460 -1.09 15.03 14.90
N THR A 461 -0.41 16.15 14.81
CA THR A 461 -1.07 17.45 14.81
C THR A 461 -0.53 18.35 13.72
N MET A 462 -1.43 18.95 12.91
CA MET A 462 -1.05 19.95 11.91
C MET A 462 -0.56 21.23 12.61
N LEU A 463 0.64 21.65 12.28
CA LEU A 463 1.22 22.91 12.76
C LEU A 463 0.75 24.08 11.87
N ALA A 464 0.66 25.28 12.44
CA ALA A 464 0.31 26.46 11.65
C ALA A 464 1.30 26.74 10.49
N SER A 465 2.57 26.37 10.67
CA SER A 465 3.60 26.47 9.63
C SER A 465 3.42 25.50 8.47
N GLU A 466 2.61 24.46 8.64
CA GLU A 466 2.34 23.42 7.62
C GLU A 466 1.04 23.69 6.85
N ALA A 467 0.18 24.61 7.32
CA ALA A 467 -1.16 24.82 6.83
C ALA A 467 -1.23 25.03 5.30
N ASP A 468 -0.35 25.83 4.74
CA ASP A 468 -0.31 26.10 3.29
C ASP A 468 -0.01 24.84 2.46
N ASN A 469 0.75 23.89 3.00
CA ASN A 469 1.11 22.64 2.34
C ASN A 469 -0.01 21.60 2.44
N PHE A 470 -0.80 21.62 3.51
CA PHE A 470 -1.82 20.63 3.82
C PHE A 470 -3.26 21.16 3.81
N VAL A 471 -3.52 22.30 3.18
CA VAL A 471 -4.89 22.80 2.99
C VAL A 471 -5.81 21.74 2.35
N ASN A 472 -5.27 20.95 1.42
CA ASN A 472 -5.95 19.84 0.77
C ASN A 472 -5.75 18.47 1.44
N GLY A 473 -5.03 18.42 2.56
CA GLY A 473 -4.77 17.22 3.36
C GLY A 473 -3.56 16.41 2.90
N ILE A 474 -3.25 15.41 3.70
CA ILE A 474 -2.24 14.41 3.43
C ILE A 474 -2.68 13.57 2.21
N VAL A 475 -1.82 13.49 1.20
CA VAL A 475 -2.11 12.77 -0.05
C VAL A 475 -1.87 11.27 0.15
N VAL A 476 -2.85 10.47 -0.28
CA VAL A 476 -2.75 9.02 -0.35
C VAL A 476 -2.96 8.61 -1.80
N ASP A 477 -1.91 8.11 -2.43
CA ASP A 477 -1.84 7.74 -3.85
C ASP A 477 -1.48 6.25 -4.08
N HIS A 478 -1.52 5.44 -3.01
CA HIS A 478 -1.27 4.00 -3.01
C HIS A 478 -1.96 3.32 -1.83
N LEU A 479 -1.66 2.02 -1.57
CA LEU A 479 -2.20 1.29 -0.42
C LEU A 479 -1.53 1.71 0.89
N VAL A 480 -2.31 2.26 1.80
CA VAL A 480 -1.89 2.62 3.17
C VAL A 480 -2.80 1.95 4.19
N ASN A 481 -2.22 1.25 5.15
CA ASN A 481 -2.88 0.71 6.33
C ASN A 481 -2.41 1.47 7.58
N LEU A 482 -3.17 2.45 8.01
CA LEU A 482 -2.80 3.29 9.15
C LEU A 482 -3.32 2.68 10.46
N LYS A 483 -2.42 2.21 11.31
CA LYS A 483 -2.67 1.61 12.64
C LYS A 483 -2.42 2.65 13.71
N CYS A 484 -3.47 3.21 14.25
CA CYS A 484 -3.34 4.38 15.13
C CYS A 484 -3.41 4.08 16.63
N ASP A 485 -3.77 2.87 17.04
CA ASP A 485 -3.84 2.42 18.44
C ASP A 485 -4.52 3.40 19.43
N GLY A 486 -5.51 4.15 18.94
CA GLY A 486 -6.26 5.16 19.70
C GLY A 486 -5.70 6.58 19.59
N PHE A 487 -4.56 6.78 18.95
CA PHE A 487 -3.99 8.11 18.75
C PHE A 487 -4.85 8.99 17.84
N THR A 488 -4.68 10.27 18.02
CA THR A 488 -5.44 11.33 17.36
C THR A 488 -4.65 11.94 16.21
N ILE A 489 -5.32 12.14 15.08
CA ILE A 489 -4.85 12.98 13.98
C ILE A 489 -5.68 14.25 13.96
N ASN A 490 -5.08 15.36 14.32
CA ASN A 490 -5.75 16.65 14.55
C ASN A 490 -5.30 17.67 13.50
N ALA A 491 -6.21 18.08 12.63
CA ALA A 491 -5.92 19.11 11.64
C ALA A 491 -5.98 20.56 12.18
N ASN A 492 -6.31 20.77 13.47
CA ASN A 492 -6.39 22.10 14.11
C ASN A 492 -7.27 23.13 13.39
N ASN A 493 -8.24 22.71 12.60
CA ASN A 493 -9.05 23.55 11.70
C ASN A 493 -8.23 24.28 10.61
N LEU A 494 -7.01 23.83 10.31
CA LEU A 494 -6.09 24.47 9.36
C LEU A 494 -6.20 23.88 7.95
N GLY A 495 -6.76 22.69 7.80
CA GLY A 495 -6.91 22.01 6.50
C GLY A 495 -7.63 20.67 6.64
N ARG A 496 -7.68 19.91 5.53
CA ARG A 496 -8.19 18.53 5.49
C ARG A 496 -7.19 17.56 6.15
N ILE A 497 -7.68 16.42 6.63
CA ILE A 497 -6.77 15.38 7.15
C ILE A 497 -6.22 14.52 6.00
N PHE A 498 -7.08 13.89 5.20
CA PHE A 498 -6.63 13.01 4.11
C PHE A 498 -7.27 13.34 2.77
N ASN A 499 -6.51 13.13 1.71
CA ASN A 499 -6.92 13.24 0.32
C ASN A 499 -6.55 11.96 -0.45
N VAL A 500 -7.54 11.11 -0.76
CA VAL A 500 -7.37 9.87 -1.54
C VAL A 500 -7.67 10.17 -3.00
N THR A 501 -6.65 10.16 -3.86
CA THR A 501 -6.65 10.90 -5.12
C THR A 501 -7.11 10.13 -6.35
N SER A 502 -7.09 8.79 -6.34
CA SER A 502 -7.50 7.99 -7.50
C SER A 502 -8.32 6.76 -7.12
N THR A 503 -9.00 6.17 -8.11
CA THR A 503 -9.84 4.97 -7.93
C THR A 503 -9.04 3.71 -7.58
N ALA A 504 -7.73 3.69 -7.83
CA ALA A 504 -6.84 2.60 -7.47
C ALA A 504 -6.34 2.67 -6.03
N ASP A 505 -6.39 3.86 -5.41
CA ASP A 505 -5.80 4.13 -4.11
C ASP A 505 -6.66 3.60 -2.97
N LYS A 506 -6.01 3.12 -1.91
CA LYS A 506 -6.70 2.54 -0.76
C LYS A 506 -6.13 3.08 0.55
N LEU A 507 -7.00 3.64 1.37
CA LEU A 507 -6.69 4.06 2.73
C LEU A 507 -7.48 3.22 3.74
N ASN A 508 -6.81 2.40 4.51
CA ASN A 508 -7.40 1.66 5.62
C ASN A 508 -6.95 2.30 6.94
N ILE A 509 -7.90 2.70 7.78
CA ILE A 509 -7.64 3.38 9.06
C ILE A 509 -8.19 2.52 10.19
N TYR A 510 -7.36 2.28 11.20
CA TYR A 510 -7.72 1.44 12.34
C TYR A 510 -7.46 2.17 13.67
N ASN A 511 -8.47 2.18 14.54
CA ASN A 511 -8.38 2.69 15.91
C ASN A 511 -7.88 4.15 16.02
N ALA A 512 -8.44 5.06 15.23
CA ALA A 512 -8.02 6.46 15.15
C ALA A 512 -9.06 7.45 15.68
N ASN A 513 -8.61 8.66 16.05
CA ASN A 513 -9.47 9.83 16.17
C ASN A 513 -9.07 10.85 15.10
N LEU A 514 -9.94 11.13 14.13
CA LEU A 514 -9.76 12.13 13.08
C LEU A 514 -10.56 13.37 13.46
N ILE A 515 -9.87 14.43 13.88
CA ILE A 515 -10.54 15.58 14.48
C ILE A 515 -10.15 16.93 13.86
N ASN A 516 -11.08 17.88 13.94
CA ASN A 516 -10.88 19.29 13.58
C ASN A 516 -10.35 19.47 12.15
N GLY A 517 -10.77 18.61 11.22
CA GLY A 517 -10.54 18.82 9.79
C GLY A 517 -11.41 19.97 9.27
N ASN A 518 -10.87 20.80 8.37
CA ASN A 518 -11.57 21.93 7.79
C ASN A 518 -11.21 22.12 6.31
N ALA A 519 -12.22 22.07 5.42
CA ALA A 519 -11.99 22.18 3.98
C ALA A 519 -13.25 22.71 3.25
N ASP A 520 -13.17 22.96 1.94
CA ASP A 520 -14.36 23.29 1.16
C ASP A 520 -15.34 22.11 1.06
N ILE A 521 -14.79 20.89 0.86
CA ILE A 521 -15.53 19.62 0.84
C ILE A 521 -14.70 18.53 1.53
N GLY A 522 -15.33 17.63 2.31
CA GLY A 522 -14.65 16.56 3.01
C GLY A 522 -13.64 17.06 4.05
N GLY A 523 -14.10 17.59 5.17
CA GLY A 523 -13.23 18.19 6.19
C GLY A 523 -12.16 17.24 6.73
N ALA A 524 -12.52 16.00 7.05
CA ALA A 524 -11.53 14.99 7.41
C ALA A 524 -10.98 14.26 6.19
N ILE A 525 -11.87 13.76 5.29
CA ILE A 525 -11.44 12.95 4.15
C ILE A 525 -12.15 13.38 2.86
N TYR A 526 -11.36 13.59 1.81
CA TYR A 526 -11.81 13.60 0.43
C TYR A 526 -11.44 12.28 -0.22
N ASN A 527 -12.42 11.50 -0.67
CA ASN A 527 -12.20 10.15 -1.20
C ASN A 527 -12.66 10.03 -2.65
N THR A 528 -11.73 9.71 -3.56
CA THR A 528 -12.05 9.26 -4.93
C THR A 528 -11.69 7.78 -5.16
N GLY A 529 -11.05 7.14 -4.19
CA GLY A 529 -10.63 5.75 -4.21
C GLY A 529 -11.45 4.84 -3.30
N SER A 530 -10.78 4.11 -2.43
CA SER A 530 -11.38 3.22 -1.44
C SER A 530 -10.90 3.56 -0.04
N VAL A 531 -11.82 3.90 0.85
CA VAL A 531 -11.54 4.16 2.27
C VAL A 531 -12.25 3.13 3.13
N TYR A 532 -11.50 2.47 4.01
CA TYR A 532 -12.01 1.59 5.05
C TYR A 532 -11.60 2.13 6.42
N ALA A 533 -12.56 2.58 7.23
CA ALA A 533 -12.35 3.03 8.59
C ALA A 533 -12.96 2.01 9.58
N TYR A 534 -12.14 1.50 10.49
CA TYR A 534 -12.54 0.55 11.52
C TYR A 534 -12.21 1.09 12.91
N ASN A 535 -13.20 1.11 13.80
CA ASN A 535 -13.06 1.65 15.16
C ASN A 535 -12.42 3.05 15.17
N THR A 536 -12.90 3.91 14.25
CA THR A 536 -12.32 5.23 13.99
C THR A 536 -13.37 6.30 14.25
N ASN A 537 -12.98 7.34 14.97
CA ASN A 537 -13.86 8.45 15.31
C ASN A 537 -13.60 9.64 14.38
N PHE A 538 -14.66 10.24 13.87
CA PHE A 538 -14.66 11.48 13.08
C PHE A 538 -15.37 12.57 13.87
N ILE A 539 -14.64 13.46 14.51
CA ILE A 539 -15.21 14.39 15.49
C ILE A 539 -14.86 15.84 15.14
N ASN A 540 -15.83 16.74 15.22
CA ASN A 540 -15.66 18.18 15.02
C ASN A 540 -15.05 18.55 13.66
N ASN A 541 -15.26 17.75 12.62
CA ASN A 541 -14.79 18.09 11.29
C ASN A 541 -15.80 19.00 10.59
N THR A 542 -15.34 19.93 9.81
CA THR A 542 -16.17 20.90 9.10
C THR A 542 -15.85 20.96 7.62
N ALA A 543 -16.87 21.16 6.81
CA ALA A 543 -16.71 21.52 5.41
C ALA A 543 -17.49 22.81 5.11
N ALA A 544 -17.07 23.54 4.07
CA ALA A 544 -17.86 24.67 3.62
C ALA A 544 -19.21 24.22 3.07
N THR A 545 -19.24 23.17 2.24
CA THR A 545 -20.42 22.79 1.45
C THR A 545 -20.87 21.32 1.58
N MET A 546 -19.96 20.35 1.49
CA MET A 546 -20.31 18.92 1.39
C MET A 546 -19.39 18.04 2.22
N GLY A 547 -19.98 17.12 3.01
CA GLY A 547 -19.24 16.13 3.77
C GLY A 547 -18.38 16.75 4.87
N GLY A 548 -18.98 17.25 5.95
CA GLY A 548 -18.24 17.86 7.07
C GLY A 548 -17.11 16.96 7.55
N ALA A 549 -17.36 15.68 7.72
CA ALA A 549 -16.30 14.69 7.94
C ALA A 549 -15.78 14.11 6.62
N VAL A 550 -16.63 13.49 5.80
CA VAL A 550 -16.17 12.76 4.61
C VAL A 550 -16.97 13.13 3.36
N PHE A 551 -16.26 13.50 2.30
CA PHE A 551 -16.79 13.50 0.95
C PHE A 551 -16.34 12.22 0.23
N ASN A 552 -17.31 11.42 -0.23
CA ASN A 552 -17.06 10.14 -0.89
C ASN A 552 -17.47 10.17 -2.36
N ASN A 553 -16.52 10.07 -3.26
CA ASN A 553 -16.70 9.86 -4.71
C ASN A 553 -16.07 8.53 -5.16
N GLY A 554 -16.05 7.55 -4.28
CA GLY A 554 -15.52 6.21 -4.53
C GLY A 554 -16.22 5.17 -3.67
N THR A 555 -15.49 4.35 -2.95
CA THR A 555 -16.04 3.41 -1.97
C THR A 555 -15.63 3.82 -0.55
N LEU A 556 -16.61 3.99 0.32
CA LEU A 556 -16.40 4.26 1.74
C LEU A 556 -17.04 3.17 2.60
N THR A 557 -16.27 2.58 3.48
CA THR A 557 -16.78 1.70 4.54
C THR A 557 -16.39 2.25 5.90
N ILE A 558 -17.38 2.53 6.73
CA ILE A 558 -17.17 2.83 8.15
C ILE A 558 -17.76 1.70 8.98
N GLN A 559 -16.97 1.14 9.88
CA GLN A 559 -17.38 0.02 10.73
C GLN A 559 -16.89 0.22 12.16
N LYS A 560 -17.79 0.09 13.13
CA LYS A 560 -17.57 0.38 14.55
C LYS A 560 -17.07 1.82 14.80
N CYS A 561 -17.48 2.76 13.95
CA CYS A 561 -17.05 4.15 13.98
C CYS A 561 -18.04 5.04 14.73
N ILE A 562 -17.53 6.17 15.23
CA ILE A 562 -18.34 7.30 15.74
C ILE A 562 -18.11 8.48 14.79
N VAL A 563 -19.19 9.04 14.26
CA VAL A 563 -19.18 10.25 13.41
C VAL A 563 -20.00 11.31 14.12
N ASP A 564 -19.33 12.15 14.91
CA ASP A 564 -19.99 13.02 15.89
C ASP A 564 -19.64 14.49 15.73
N ASN A 565 -20.64 15.35 15.88
CA ASN A 565 -20.50 16.81 15.92
C ASN A 565 -19.77 17.40 14.70
N ASN A 566 -19.95 16.82 13.51
CA ASN A 566 -19.44 17.40 12.27
C ASN A 566 -20.43 18.38 11.66
N ASP A 567 -19.94 19.37 10.90
CA ASP A 567 -20.79 20.49 10.49
C ASP A 567 -20.50 20.98 9.05
N ILE A 568 -21.45 21.74 8.49
CA ILE A 568 -21.36 22.49 7.24
C ILE A 568 -21.46 23.99 7.55
N THR A 569 -20.52 24.79 7.04
CA THR A 569 -20.45 26.21 7.39
C THR A 569 -21.24 27.12 6.48
N LYS A 570 -21.38 26.85 5.17
CA LYS A 570 -22.24 27.56 4.24
C LYS A 570 -23.68 27.07 4.40
N ARG A 571 -24.54 27.89 4.96
CA ARG A 571 -25.93 27.52 5.30
C ARG A 571 -26.99 28.31 4.56
N THR A 572 -26.57 29.33 3.81
CA THR A 572 -27.49 30.20 3.05
C THR A 572 -27.18 30.08 1.57
N SER A 573 -28.11 29.56 0.79
CA SER A 573 -28.09 29.70 -0.65
C SER A 573 -29.49 29.70 -1.22
N SER A 574 -29.78 30.69 -2.03
CA SER A 574 -30.92 30.70 -2.94
C SER A 574 -30.64 29.90 -4.23
N ASP A 575 -29.39 29.45 -4.42
CA ASP A 575 -28.94 28.82 -5.65
C ASP A 575 -28.76 27.32 -5.41
N SER A 576 -29.85 26.63 -5.63
CA SER A 576 -30.10 25.26 -6.13
C SER A 576 -29.06 24.13 -5.93
N GLU A 577 -28.02 24.23 -5.12
CA GLU A 577 -27.06 23.14 -4.98
C GLU A 577 -27.02 22.62 -3.53
N ASP A 578 -27.17 21.33 -3.44
CA ASP A 578 -27.38 20.53 -2.26
C ASP A 578 -26.19 20.57 -1.29
N TYR A 579 -26.05 21.62 -0.51
CA TYR A 579 -25.12 21.67 0.61
C TYR A 579 -25.58 20.68 1.70
N GLY A 580 -24.69 19.83 2.17
CA GLY A 580 -25.04 18.92 3.25
C GLY A 580 -24.11 17.75 3.48
N GLY A 581 -24.68 16.70 4.07
CA GLY A 581 -23.87 15.62 4.57
C GLY A 581 -22.88 16.07 5.63
N ALA A 582 -23.38 16.73 6.67
CA ALA A 582 -22.50 17.23 7.74
C ALA A 582 -21.56 16.17 8.31
N ALA A 583 -21.98 14.89 8.30
CA ALA A 583 -21.13 13.76 8.54
C ALA A 583 -20.52 13.25 7.24
N ILE A 584 -21.33 12.78 6.30
CA ILE A 584 -20.88 12.10 5.08
C ILE A 584 -21.68 12.59 3.88
N TYR A 585 -21.00 12.95 2.80
CA TYR A 585 -21.60 13.18 1.50
C TYR A 585 -21.14 12.10 0.51
N ASN A 586 -22.09 11.26 0.07
CA ASN A 586 -21.86 10.15 -0.86
C ASN A 586 -22.28 10.57 -2.29
N TRP A 587 -21.32 10.82 -3.16
CA TRP A 587 -21.54 11.38 -4.50
C TRP A 587 -22.16 10.38 -5.49
N TYR A 588 -22.49 10.79 -6.69
CA TYR A 588 -23.05 9.94 -7.75
C TYR A 588 -22.17 8.74 -8.07
N ASP A 589 -22.79 7.59 -8.34
CA ASP A 589 -22.14 6.31 -8.67
C ASP A 589 -21.18 5.74 -7.61
N SER A 590 -21.04 6.42 -6.47
CA SER A 590 -20.25 5.96 -5.33
C SER A 590 -20.99 4.98 -4.42
N THR A 591 -20.26 4.31 -3.55
CA THR A 591 -20.83 3.34 -2.61
C THR A 591 -20.41 3.66 -1.17
N LEU A 592 -21.42 3.70 -0.29
CA LEU A 592 -21.25 3.91 1.15
C LEU A 592 -21.74 2.70 1.94
N PHE A 593 -20.90 2.15 2.81
CA PHE A 593 -21.25 1.15 3.80
C PHE A 593 -21.12 1.72 5.21
N ILE A 594 -22.18 1.63 6.01
CA ILE A 594 -22.20 1.99 7.43
C ILE A 594 -22.58 0.75 8.23
N LYS A 595 -21.67 0.26 9.09
CA LYS A 595 -21.84 -0.98 9.82
C LYS A 595 -21.52 -0.79 11.30
N ASN A 596 -22.43 -1.17 12.19
CA ASN A 596 -22.21 -1.11 13.65
C ASN A 596 -21.59 0.24 14.10
N SER A 597 -22.09 1.35 13.58
CA SER A 597 -21.53 2.69 13.76
C SER A 597 -22.55 3.68 14.29
N THR A 598 -22.09 4.71 14.97
CA THR A 598 -22.93 5.80 15.50
C THR A 598 -22.67 7.09 14.74
N ILE A 599 -23.72 7.67 14.18
CA ILE A 599 -23.70 8.97 13.52
C ILE A 599 -24.56 9.89 14.37
N SER A 600 -23.92 10.83 15.10
CA SER A 600 -24.62 11.62 16.12
C SER A 600 -24.27 13.10 16.11
N ASN A 601 -25.21 13.91 16.57
CA ASN A 601 -25.04 15.36 16.81
C ASN A 601 -24.49 16.16 15.61
N ASN A 602 -24.59 15.62 14.38
CA ASN A 602 -24.10 16.33 13.22
C ASN A 602 -25.08 17.43 12.81
N LEU A 603 -24.56 18.56 12.36
CA LEU A 603 -25.31 19.78 12.07
C LEU A 603 -26.07 20.31 13.32
N LYS A 604 -25.50 20.14 14.49
CA LYS A 604 -26.14 20.51 15.76
C LYS A 604 -26.58 21.97 15.85
N ASN A 605 -25.93 22.87 15.14
CA ASN A 605 -26.25 24.30 15.11
C ASN A 605 -27.23 24.70 13.98
N TYR A 606 -27.95 23.72 13.41
CA TYR A 606 -29.01 23.98 12.43
C TYR A 606 -30.03 24.97 12.98
N LYS A 607 -30.37 25.98 12.17
CA LYS A 607 -31.42 26.98 12.46
C LYS A 607 -32.50 26.93 11.39
N ASN A 608 -33.72 27.25 11.80
CA ASN A 608 -34.81 27.40 10.85
C ASN A 608 -34.43 28.48 9.82
N GLY A 609 -34.44 28.12 8.55
CA GLY A 609 -34.01 28.99 7.46
C GLY A 609 -32.68 28.59 6.83
N ASP A 610 -31.91 27.68 7.47
CA ASP A 610 -30.74 27.09 6.84
C ASP A 610 -31.13 26.14 5.70
N TYR A 611 -30.46 26.26 4.56
CA TYR A 611 -30.64 25.39 3.39
C TYR A 611 -29.54 24.32 3.38
N VAL A 612 -29.57 23.37 4.30
CA VAL A 612 -28.56 22.31 4.45
C VAL A 612 -29.26 20.96 4.59
N VAL A 613 -28.89 19.99 3.78
CA VAL A 613 -29.37 18.62 3.93
C VAL A 613 -28.62 17.90 5.07
N GLY A 614 -29.24 16.87 5.63
CA GLY A 614 -28.86 16.30 6.92
C GLY A 614 -27.44 15.69 7.06
N ALA A 615 -27.30 14.88 8.09
CA ALA A 615 -25.99 14.33 8.47
C ALA A 615 -25.36 13.46 7.37
N VAL A 616 -26.13 12.56 6.76
CA VAL A 616 -25.67 11.76 5.62
C VAL A 616 -26.48 12.12 4.38
N THR A 617 -25.79 12.62 3.36
CA THR A 617 -26.39 12.86 2.04
C THR A 617 -25.89 11.82 1.06
N SER A 618 -26.80 11.15 0.34
CA SER A 618 -26.42 10.14 -0.65
C SER A 618 -27.09 10.34 -1.99
N LEU A 619 -26.26 10.51 -3.00
CA LEU A 619 -26.62 10.49 -4.42
C LEU A 619 -26.21 9.16 -5.09
N GLY A 620 -25.47 8.33 -4.39
CA GLY A 620 -24.99 7.01 -4.80
C GLY A 620 -25.65 5.87 -4.02
N LYS A 621 -25.07 4.69 -4.03
CA LYS A 621 -25.54 3.52 -3.28
C LYS A 621 -25.18 3.62 -1.80
N THR A 622 -26.14 3.40 -0.91
CA THR A 622 -25.91 3.39 0.54
C THR A 622 -26.47 2.14 1.19
N ILE A 623 -25.65 1.46 1.97
CA ILE A 623 -26.01 0.25 2.72
C ILE A 623 -25.67 0.46 4.20
N ILE A 624 -26.69 0.37 5.07
CA ILE A 624 -26.58 0.54 6.52
C ILE A 624 -27.03 -0.73 7.20
N SER A 625 -26.24 -1.24 8.15
CA SER A 625 -26.55 -2.52 8.81
C SER A 625 -25.85 -2.68 10.15
N GLN A 626 -26.10 -3.82 10.80
CA GLN A 626 -25.38 -4.29 12.00
C GLN A 626 -25.50 -3.35 13.20
N ASN A 627 -26.72 -2.99 13.59
CA ASN A 627 -27.00 -2.11 14.73
C ASN A 627 -26.32 -0.74 14.64
N SER A 628 -26.49 -0.06 13.50
CA SER A 628 -26.03 1.32 13.37
C SER A 628 -27.04 2.31 13.98
N TYR A 629 -26.55 3.41 14.56
CA TYR A 629 -27.35 4.39 15.28
C TYR A 629 -27.22 5.78 14.64
N PHE A 630 -28.34 6.43 14.40
CA PHE A 630 -28.43 7.81 13.93
C PHE A 630 -29.18 8.62 14.98
N VAL A 631 -28.46 9.46 15.74
CA VAL A 631 -29.01 10.07 16.96
C VAL A 631 -28.78 11.58 16.98
N ASN A 632 -29.84 12.34 17.18
CA ASN A 632 -29.77 13.80 17.41
C ASN A 632 -29.07 14.56 16.26
N ASN A 633 -29.21 14.07 15.02
CA ASN A 633 -28.74 14.78 13.83
C ASN A 633 -29.81 15.74 13.34
N SER A 634 -29.39 16.80 12.65
CA SER A 634 -30.30 17.82 12.15
C SER A 634 -30.09 18.11 10.66
N GLY A 635 -31.09 18.69 10.01
CA GLY A 635 -31.02 19.13 8.63
C GLY A 635 -32.35 19.57 8.11
N ARG A 636 -32.39 20.35 7.01
CA ARG A 636 -33.67 20.76 6.41
C ARG A 636 -34.39 19.57 5.82
N TRP A 637 -33.72 18.79 5.01
CA TRP A 637 -34.17 17.53 4.41
C TRP A 637 -33.37 16.37 5.00
N GLY A 638 -34.06 15.38 5.61
CA GLY A 638 -33.44 14.21 6.20
C GLY A 638 -32.47 14.51 7.32
N GLY A 639 -32.91 14.90 8.49
CA GLY A 639 -31.99 15.22 9.60
C GLY A 639 -30.89 14.18 9.78
N ALA A 640 -31.22 12.88 9.68
CA ALA A 640 -30.19 11.84 9.68
C ALA A 640 -29.70 11.48 8.27
N ILE A 641 -30.61 11.15 7.34
CA ILE A 641 -30.25 10.73 5.98
C ILE A 641 -31.10 11.44 4.94
N THR A 642 -30.44 11.96 3.92
CA THR A 642 -31.08 12.42 2.69
C THR A 642 -30.61 11.57 1.52
N THR A 643 -31.56 11.08 0.71
CA THR A 643 -31.23 10.48 -0.59
C THR A 643 -31.88 11.30 -1.70
N SER A 644 -31.15 11.59 -2.75
CA SER A 644 -31.70 12.24 -3.92
C SER A 644 -31.38 11.44 -5.18
N GLY A 645 -32.42 11.09 -5.91
CA GLY A 645 -32.29 10.49 -7.24
C GLY A 645 -31.93 11.56 -8.26
N SER A 646 -30.87 11.36 -9.01
CA SER A 646 -30.44 12.31 -10.02
C SER A 646 -31.41 12.42 -11.18
N SER A 647 -31.77 13.65 -11.52
CA SER A 647 -32.35 14.00 -12.83
C SER A 647 -31.30 14.07 -13.95
N LEU A 648 -29.99 13.94 -13.63
CA LEU A 648 -28.92 14.03 -14.60
C LEU A 648 -28.91 12.84 -15.58
N PRO A 649 -28.84 13.07 -16.89
CA PRO A 649 -28.77 12.02 -17.89
C PRO A 649 -27.58 11.08 -17.65
N GLY A 650 -27.79 9.78 -17.75
CA GLY A 650 -26.75 8.76 -17.61
C GLY A 650 -26.41 8.32 -16.19
N LYS A 651 -26.96 8.96 -15.15
CA LYS A 651 -26.73 8.52 -13.76
C LYS A 651 -27.70 7.41 -13.35
N LYS A 652 -27.17 6.45 -12.54
CA LYS A 652 -27.95 5.32 -12.02
C LYS A 652 -29.00 5.82 -11.01
N VAL A 653 -30.07 5.04 -10.86
CA VAL A 653 -31.04 5.26 -9.78
C VAL A 653 -30.34 5.01 -8.45
N ASN A 654 -30.45 5.93 -7.53
CA ASN A 654 -29.91 5.79 -6.19
C ASN A 654 -30.56 4.61 -5.44
N GLU A 655 -29.81 3.90 -4.61
CA GLU A 655 -30.27 2.76 -3.82
C GLU A 655 -29.93 2.96 -2.34
N LEU A 656 -30.97 2.90 -1.48
CA LEU A 656 -30.83 2.94 -0.04
C LEU A 656 -31.28 1.58 0.57
N SER A 657 -30.38 0.90 1.24
CA SER A 657 -30.71 -0.33 1.99
C SER A 657 -30.35 -0.17 3.46
N ILE A 658 -31.31 -0.32 4.34
CA ILE A 658 -31.11 -0.19 5.79
C ILE A 658 -31.65 -1.43 6.48
N SER A 659 -30.85 -2.05 7.35
CA SER A 659 -31.30 -3.13 8.22
C SER A 659 -30.81 -2.96 9.66
N ASP A 660 -31.60 -3.47 10.59
CA ASP A 660 -31.21 -3.62 12.00
C ASP A 660 -30.58 -2.35 12.59
N SER A 661 -31.19 -1.19 12.35
CA SER A 661 -30.62 0.11 12.71
C SER A 661 -31.65 1.01 13.41
N THR A 662 -31.15 1.98 14.17
CA THR A 662 -31.99 2.88 14.99
C THR A 662 -31.78 4.35 14.57
N PHE A 663 -32.91 5.04 14.38
CA PHE A 663 -32.98 6.47 14.09
C PHE A 663 -33.72 7.17 15.22
N SER A 664 -33.04 7.93 16.07
CA SER A 664 -33.72 8.51 17.23
C SER A 664 -33.38 9.99 17.42
N LYS A 665 -34.41 10.75 17.81
CA LYS A 665 -34.28 12.18 18.17
C LYS A 665 -33.67 13.04 17.05
N ASN A 666 -33.76 12.60 15.79
CA ASN A 666 -33.31 13.43 14.68
C ASN A 666 -34.33 14.52 14.37
N GLY A 667 -33.85 15.70 13.93
CA GLY A 667 -34.65 16.89 13.69
C GLY A 667 -34.58 17.40 12.25
N GLY A 668 -35.66 17.91 11.71
CA GLY A 668 -35.68 18.46 10.35
C GLY A 668 -37.01 19.16 10.00
N LEU A 669 -37.10 19.66 8.76
CA LEU A 669 -38.41 20.11 8.22
C LEU A 669 -39.09 18.94 7.48
N TYR A 670 -38.32 18.17 6.71
CA TYR A 670 -38.82 17.10 5.84
C TYR A 670 -38.06 15.80 6.13
N GLY A 671 -38.78 14.73 6.50
CA GLY A 671 -38.18 13.45 6.81
C GLY A 671 -37.07 13.52 7.86
N ALA A 672 -37.36 14.01 9.07
CA ALA A 672 -36.28 14.24 10.07
C ALA A 672 -35.37 13.03 10.34
N GLY A 673 -35.94 11.81 10.28
CA GLY A 673 -35.14 10.59 10.20
C GLY A 673 -34.50 10.42 8.82
N ILE A 674 -35.32 10.22 7.78
CA ILE A 674 -34.89 9.94 6.41
C ILE A 674 -35.78 10.70 5.41
N PHE A 675 -35.15 11.46 4.53
CA PHE A 675 -35.79 12.06 3.35
C PHE A 675 -35.38 11.26 2.10
N ILE A 676 -36.40 10.72 1.40
CA ILE A 676 -36.19 9.85 0.22
C ILE A 676 -36.77 10.52 -1.01
N GLN A 677 -35.94 10.95 -1.92
CA GLN A 677 -36.32 11.57 -3.18
C GLN A 677 -35.80 10.75 -4.36
N GLY A 678 -36.71 10.29 -5.23
CA GLY A 678 -36.38 9.64 -6.49
C GLY A 678 -35.49 8.36 -6.38
N SER A 679 -35.49 7.67 -5.23
CA SER A 679 -34.60 6.55 -4.94
C SER A 679 -35.36 5.23 -4.75
N LYS A 680 -34.69 4.10 -5.03
CA LYS A 680 -35.16 2.79 -4.56
C LYS A 680 -34.71 2.59 -3.11
N PHE A 681 -35.61 2.03 -2.27
CA PHE A 681 -35.21 1.79 -0.89
C PHE A 681 -35.79 0.49 -0.29
N SER A 682 -35.05 -0.03 0.71
CA SER A 682 -35.44 -1.14 1.55
C SER A 682 -35.09 -0.87 3.01
N ILE A 683 -36.03 -0.90 3.91
CA ILE A 683 -35.87 -0.66 5.34
C ILE A 683 -36.42 -1.89 6.09
N THR A 684 -35.55 -2.60 6.81
CA THR A 684 -35.88 -3.87 7.45
C THR A 684 -35.45 -3.88 8.91
N SER A 685 -36.32 -4.29 9.80
CA SER A 685 -36.05 -4.45 11.26
C SER A 685 -35.44 -3.19 11.91
N CYS A 686 -35.87 -2.02 11.49
CA CYS A 686 -35.37 -0.73 11.99
C CYS A 686 -36.30 -0.12 13.06
N VAL A 687 -35.73 0.72 13.91
CA VAL A 687 -36.45 1.51 14.91
C VAL A 687 -36.34 3.00 14.59
N PHE A 688 -37.46 3.67 14.54
CA PHE A 688 -37.57 5.12 14.39
C PHE A 688 -38.25 5.66 15.62
N ASP A 689 -37.52 6.32 16.51
CA ASP A 689 -38.08 6.79 17.79
C ASP A 689 -37.86 8.27 18.02
N SER A 690 -38.90 8.98 18.38
CA SER A 690 -38.84 10.38 18.81
C SER A 690 -38.20 11.34 17.79
N ASN A 691 -38.28 11.04 16.50
CA ASN A 691 -37.87 11.97 15.46
C ASN A 691 -38.92 13.07 15.30
N THR A 692 -38.47 14.31 15.02
CA THR A 692 -39.38 15.46 14.97
C THR A 692 -39.19 16.28 13.71
N ALA A 693 -40.19 16.33 12.87
CA ALA A 693 -40.27 17.30 11.78
C ALA A 693 -40.93 18.58 12.29
N SER A 694 -40.13 19.60 12.58
CA SER A 694 -40.60 20.86 13.12
C SER A 694 -39.80 22.03 12.63
N GLY A 695 -40.41 23.07 12.18
CA GLY A 695 -39.79 24.35 11.81
C GLY A 695 -40.83 25.39 11.49
N LYS A 696 -40.56 26.64 11.79
CA LYS A 696 -41.31 27.78 11.25
C LYS A 696 -40.53 28.27 10.02
N GLY A 697 -40.74 27.61 8.87
CA GLY A 697 -40.27 28.17 7.58
C GLY A 697 -41.26 29.27 7.15
N ASN A 698 -40.74 30.33 6.53
CA ASN A 698 -41.56 31.35 5.86
C ASN A 698 -42.20 30.84 4.55
N MET A 699 -42.31 29.53 4.36
CA MET A 699 -42.79 28.93 3.12
C MET A 699 -44.02 28.07 3.42
N THR A 700 -45.06 28.31 2.70
CA THR A 700 -46.36 27.61 2.57
C THR A 700 -46.88 26.76 3.74
N PRO A 701 -48.19 26.60 3.90
CA PRO A 701 -48.81 25.83 5.00
C PRO A 701 -48.48 24.34 5.07
N ASN A 702 -47.66 23.82 4.20
CA ASN A 702 -47.39 22.37 4.03
C ASN A 702 -45.97 21.97 4.38
N ASP A 703 -45.26 22.73 5.21
CA ASP A 703 -43.92 22.40 5.71
C ASP A 703 -44.01 21.49 6.95
N ASN A 704 -43.05 20.63 7.17
CA ASN A 704 -42.89 19.68 8.30
C ASN A 704 -43.58 18.32 8.11
N ASN A 705 -43.12 17.57 7.12
CA ASN A 705 -43.68 16.29 6.72
C ASN A 705 -42.84 15.12 7.19
N GLY A 706 -43.50 13.99 7.53
CA GLY A 706 -42.88 12.70 7.78
C GLY A 706 -41.74 12.68 8.82
N ALA A 707 -42.06 12.72 10.11
CA ALA A 707 -40.97 12.84 11.09
C ALA A 707 -39.92 11.72 11.04
N ALA A 708 -40.35 10.49 10.84
CA ALA A 708 -39.39 9.38 10.67
C ALA A 708 -38.93 9.27 9.21
N ILE A 709 -39.88 9.29 8.26
CA ILE A 709 -39.57 9.10 6.82
C ILE A 709 -40.49 9.99 5.99
N GLU A 710 -39.91 10.69 5.03
CA GLU A 710 -40.66 11.30 3.92
C GLU A 710 -40.24 10.68 2.60
N VAL A 711 -41.22 10.32 1.75
CA VAL A 711 -41.00 9.77 0.41
C VAL A 711 -41.59 10.71 -0.62
N THR A 712 -40.78 11.38 -1.39
CA THR A 712 -41.21 12.36 -2.39
C THR A 712 -40.58 12.10 -3.75
N ASN A 713 -41.17 12.66 -4.82
CA ASN A 713 -40.75 12.37 -6.19
C ASN A 713 -39.89 13.49 -6.78
N THR A 714 -38.98 13.06 -7.65
CA THR A 714 -38.50 13.75 -8.84
C THR A 714 -38.99 12.95 -10.05
N ASP A 715 -38.47 13.20 -11.23
CA ASP A 715 -38.87 12.55 -12.50
C ASP A 715 -38.67 11.00 -12.56
N LYS A 716 -38.20 10.33 -11.49
CA LYS A 716 -37.90 8.90 -11.47
C LYS A 716 -38.84 8.11 -10.57
N ALA A 717 -39.28 6.94 -11.05
CA ALA A 717 -40.15 6.06 -10.31
C ALA A 717 -39.52 5.54 -9.01
N ILE A 718 -40.20 5.70 -7.90
CA ILE A 718 -39.80 5.22 -6.58
C ILE A 718 -40.39 3.84 -6.33
N THR A 719 -39.59 2.91 -5.83
CA THR A 719 -40.10 1.66 -5.26
C THR A 719 -39.48 1.46 -3.87
N GLY A 720 -40.33 1.19 -2.89
CA GLY A 720 -39.89 1.10 -1.51
C GLY A 720 -40.51 -0.06 -0.73
N THR A 721 -39.76 -0.63 0.18
CA THR A 721 -40.21 -1.63 1.13
C THR A 721 -39.85 -1.27 2.56
N ILE A 722 -40.80 -1.39 3.47
CA ILE A 722 -40.62 -1.28 4.93
C ILE A 722 -41.08 -2.57 5.56
N TYR A 723 -40.19 -3.30 6.20
CA TYR A 723 -40.50 -4.62 6.75
C TYR A 723 -40.05 -4.75 8.21
N LYS A 724 -40.93 -5.29 9.07
CA LYS A 724 -40.64 -5.54 10.50
C LYS A 724 -40.09 -4.34 11.28
N SER A 725 -40.38 -3.11 10.85
CA SER A 725 -39.87 -1.91 11.47
C SER A 725 -40.84 -1.31 12.49
N THR A 726 -40.29 -0.56 13.45
CA THR A 726 -41.09 0.06 14.53
C THR A 726 -40.90 1.58 14.50
N PHE A 727 -42.00 2.30 14.54
CA PHE A 727 -42.08 3.75 14.53
C PHE A 727 -42.78 4.19 15.81
N THR A 728 -42.06 4.87 16.71
CA THR A 728 -42.58 5.29 18.02
C THR A 728 -42.38 6.76 18.28
N ASN A 729 -43.37 7.42 18.85
CA ASN A 729 -43.26 8.78 19.36
C ASN A 729 -42.77 9.83 18.34
N ASN A 730 -42.89 9.55 17.03
CA ASN A 730 -42.47 10.52 16.02
C ASN A 730 -43.56 11.59 15.86
N LYS A 731 -43.14 12.86 15.63
CA LYS A 731 -44.02 14.01 15.56
C LYS A 731 -43.76 14.88 14.35
N ALA A 732 -44.82 15.17 13.57
CA ALA A 732 -44.75 16.06 12.40
C ALA A 732 -46.01 16.91 12.27
N GLN A 733 -46.12 17.74 11.25
CA GLN A 733 -47.37 18.38 10.86
C GLN A 733 -48.21 17.46 10.01
N TYR A 734 -47.62 16.74 9.08
CA TYR A 734 -48.26 15.73 8.23
C TYR A 734 -47.47 14.41 8.30
N GLY A 735 -48.18 13.29 8.43
CA GLY A 735 -47.54 11.98 8.58
C GLY A 735 -46.61 11.88 9.79
N GLY A 736 -47.18 11.78 11.00
CA GLY A 736 -46.40 11.80 12.25
C GLY A 736 -45.18 10.85 12.23
N ALA A 737 -45.32 9.68 11.60
CA ALA A 737 -44.18 8.82 11.32
C ALA A 737 -43.76 8.90 9.85
N ILE A 738 -44.63 8.66 8.89
CA ILE A 738 -44.30 8.58 7.46
C ILE A 738 -45.23 9.48 6.64
N ASP A 739 -44.65 10.29 5.78
CA ASP A 739 -45.34 10.98 4.71
C ASP A 739 -44.96 10.39 3.34
N ILE A 740 -45.97 10.05 2.53
CA ILE A 740 -45.80 9.39 1.23
C ILE A 740 -46.47 10.20 0.14
N CYS A 741 -45.71 10.97 -0.60
CA CYS A 741 -46.13 11.80 -1.70
C CYS A 741 -46.00 11.12 -3.08
N ALA A 742 -45.26 10.03 -3.19
CA ALA A 742 -44.98 9.36 -4.47
C ALA A 742 -44.54 7.89 -4.32
N GLY A 743 -44.57 7.17 -5.45
CA GLY A 743 -43.98 5.84 -5.56
C GLY A 743 -44.90 4.67 -5.25
N THR A 744 -44.38 3.46 -5.44
CA THR A 744 -45.04 2.20 -5.06
C THR A 744 -44.38 1.68 -3.80
N ILE A 745 -45.11 1.77 -2.67
CA ILE A 745 -44.55 1.51 -1.33
C ILE A 745 -45.26 0.32 -0.69
N LYS A 746 -44.50 -0.59 -0.11
CA LYS A 746 -45.00 -1.75 0.61
C LYS A 746 -44.54 -1.73 2.07
N ILE A 747 -45.48 -1.70 3.01
CA ILE A 747 -45.24 -1.72 4.46
C ILE A 747 -45.79 -3.02 5.02
N THR A 748 -44.92 -3.84 5.61
CA THR A 748 -45.33 -5.18 6.05
C THR A 748 -44.80 -5.48 7.46
N ASN A 749 -45.72 -6.08 8.30
CA ASN A 749 -45.41 -6.54 9.66
C ASN A 749 -44.74 -5.46 10.56
N SER A 750 -45.06 -4.17 10.33
CA SER A 750 -44.45 -3.06 11.03
C SER A 750 -45.39 -2.52 12.14
N LYS A 751 -44.79 -1.73 13.07
CA LYS A 751 -45.53 -1.18 14.22
C LYS A 751 -45.44 0.34 14.21
N PHE A 752 -46.59 1.00 14.42
CA PHE A 752 -46.71 2.44 14.53
C PHE A 752 -47.40 2.76 15.87
N ILE A 753 -46.62 3.34 16.82
CA ILE A 753 -47.08 3.49 18.20
C ILE A 753 -46.86 4.92 18.66
N ASN A 754 -47.91 5.57 19.18
CA ASN A 754 -47.89 6.92 19.75
C ASN A 754 -47.32 7.99 18.80
N ASN A 755 -47.40 7.82 17.48
CA ASN A 755 -46.98 8.85 16.54
C ASN A 755 -48.09 9.90 16.44
N SER A 756 -47.72 11.18 16.23
CA SER A 756 -48.68 12.26 16.20
C SER A 756 -48.40 13.24 15.03
N ALA A 757 -49.52 13.71 14.45
CA ALA A 757 -49.44 14.78 13.47
C ALA A 757 -50.36 15.94 13.89
N ASP A 758 -49.92 17.18 13.66
CA ASP A 758 -50.65 18.37 14.05
C ASP A 758 -51.85 18.65 13.10
N VAL A 759 -51.84 18.09 11.88
CA VAL A 759 -52.87 18.27 10.85
C VAL A 759 -53.46 16.96 10.39
N GLU A 760 -52.66 16.03 9.81
CA GLU A 760 -53.20 14.85 9.13
C GLU A 760 -52.23 13.65 9.24
N GLY A 761 -52.81 12.45 9.24
CA GLY A 761 -52.06 11.19 9.22
C GLY A 761 -51.18 10.98 10.46
N GLY A 762 -51.81 10.68 11.63
CA GLY A 762 -51.07 10.56 12.90
C GLY A 762 -49.89 9.58 12.83
N ALA A 763 -50.03 8.47 12.11
CA ALA A 763 -48.90 7.60 11.75
C ALA A 763 -48.47 7.81 10.29
N ILE A 764 -49.40 7.72 9.34
CA ILE A 764 -49.06 7.77 7.90
C ILE A 764 -49.98 8.78 7.20
N ASP A 765 -49.37 9.66 6.44
CA ASP A 765 -50.06 10.51 5.46
C ASP A 765 -49.75 10.03 4.04
N ILE A 766 -50.77 9.89 3.19
CA ILE A 766 -50.67 9.48 1.79
C ILE A 766 -51.28 10.59 0.96
N ASN A 767 -50.46 11.43 0.37
CA ASN A 767 -50.90 12.65 -0.31
C ASN A 767 -50.39 12.75 -1.78
N THR A 768 -50.67 13.87 -2.45
CA THR A 768 -50.43 14.05 -3.89
C THR A 768 -49.47 15.18 -4.21
N LEU A 769 -48.75 15.71 -3.23
CA LEU A 769 -47.93 16.91 -3.48
C LEU A 769 -46.98 16.76 -4.67
N ASN A 770 -46.41 15.54 -4.87
CA ASN A 770 -45.41 15.33 -5.91
C ASN A 770 -45.59 14.01 -6.71
N GLY A 771 -46.78 13.42 -6.75
CA GLY A 771 -47.00 12.22 -7.51
C GLY A 771 -48.30 11.46 -7.23
N ASN A 772 -48.35 10.21 -7.69
CA ASN A 772 -49.47 9.30 -7.49
C ASN A 772 -49.01 8.07 -6.72
N PRO A 773 -48.97 8.12 -5.38
CA PRO A 773 -48.51 6.99 -4.59
C PRO A 773 -49.47 5.80 -4.64
N LYS A 774 -48.87 4.57 -4.65
CA LYS A 774 -49.60 3.31 -4.43
C LYS A 774 -49.05 2.65 -3.18
N VAL A 775 -49.82 2.57 -2.14
CA VAL A 775 -49.38 2.05 -0.84
C VAL A 775 -50.07 0.75 -0.51
N THR A 776 -49.31 -0.26 -0.12
CA THR A 776 -49.84 -1.54 0.41
C THR A 776 -49.33 -1.75 1.82
N ILE A 777 -50.24 -1.88 2.77
CA ILE A 777 -49.97 -2.13 4.19
C ILE A 777 -50.50 -3.52 4.55
N SER A 778 -49.64 -4.40 5.09
CA SER A 778 -50.08 -5.74 5.48
C SER A 778 -49.48 -6.20 6.81
N GLY A 779 -50.32 -6.85 7.63
CA GLY A 779 -49.90 -7.45 8.92
C GLY A 779 -49.32 -6.48 9.94
N SER A 780 -49.58 -5.16 9.77
CA SER A 780 -48.96 -4.11 10.58
C SER A 780 -49.90 -3.69 11.75
N LYS A 781 -49.32 -3.03 12.77
CA LYS A 781 -50.06 -2.59 13.95
C LYS A 781 -49.99 -1.08 14.13
N PHE A 782 -51.14 -0.44 14.33
CA PHE A 782 -51.26 0.99 14.59
C PHE A 782 -51.89 1.20 15.95
N ILE A 783 -51.15 1.77 16.92
CA ILE A 783 -51.58 1.85 18.32
C ILE A 783 -51.39 3.30 18.82
N ASN A 784 -52.43 3.91 19.36
CA ASN A 784 -52.43 5.23 20.00
C ASN A 784 -51.88 6.35 19.11
N ASN A 785 -51.98 6.28 17.79
CA ASN A 785 -51.56 7.35 16.92
C ASN A 785 -52.66 8.44 16.87
N SER A 786 -52.26 9.71 16.66
CA SER A 786 -53.20 10.81 16.74
C SER A 786 -53.01 11.91 15.71
N ALA A 787 -54.07 12.38 15.10
CA ALA A 787 -54.08 13.58 14.25
C ALA A 787 -55.54 14.09 14.14
N PRO A 788 -55.81 15.36 13.83
CA PRO A 788 -57.16 15.87 13.60
C PRO A 788 -57.93 15.10 12.52
N ARG A 789 -57.21 14.62 11.45
CA ARG A 789 -57.78 13.76 10.42
C ARG A 789 -56.89 12.53 10.20
N GLY A 790 -57.51 11.31 10.28
CA GLY A 790 -56.78 10.06 10.15
C GLY A 790 -55.78 9.80 11.27
N GLY A 791 -56.29 9.57 12.49
CA GLY A 791 -55.45 9.34 13.67
C GLY A 791 -54.36 8.26 13.43
N ALA A 792 -54.68 7.23 12.64
CA ALA A 792 -53.64 6.32 12.14
C ALA A 792 -53.20 6.71 10.72
N ILE A 793 -54.14 6.81 9.76
CA ILE A 793 -53.82 7.01 8.33
C ILE A 793 -54.73 8.04 7.70
N LEU A 794 -54.16 9.03 7.00
CA LEU A 794 -54.87 9.78 5.98
C LEU A 794 -54.60 9.18 4.62
N ASN A 795 -55.63 9.05 3.76
CA ASN A 795 -55.47 8.56 2.39
C ASN A 795 -56.21 9.46 1.38
N ILE A 796 -55.47 9.97 0.42
CA ILE A 796 -56.01 10.67 -0.75
C ILE A 796 -55.62 10.07 -2.10
N LYS A 797 -55.03 8.84 -2.08
CA LYS A 797 -54.65 8.08 -3.27
C LYS A 797 -54.91 6.56 -3.10
N ASP A 798 -54.14 5.72 -3.76
CA ASP A 798 -54.32 4.28 -3.76
C ASP A 798 -53.74 3.63 -2.51
N LEU A 799 -54.57 3.20 -1.60
CA LEU A 799 -54.24 2.48 -0.38
C LEU A 799 -54.88 1.11 -0.34
N THR A 800 -54.09 0.07 -0.13
CA THR A 800 -54.58 -1.28 0.18
C THR A 800 -54.13 -1.69 1.60
N VAL A 801 -55.05 -2.09 2.45
CA VAL A 801 -54.76 -2.59 3.81
C VAL A 801 -55.24 -4.02 3.96
N LYS A 802 -54.38 -4.92 4.44
CA LYS A 802 -54.65 -6.35 4.63
C LYS A 802 -54.15 -6.84 5.98
N GLY A 803 -55.00 -7.45 6.79
CA GLY A 803 -54.61 -8.13 8.03
C GLY A 803 -53.89 -7.24 9.05
N SER A 804 -54.14 -5.92 9.03
CA SER A 804 -53.53 -4.98 9.96
C SER A 804 -54.46 -4.66 11.11
N THR A 805 -53.89 -4.32 12.27
CA THR A 805 -54.62 -4.07 13.52
C THR A 805 -54.49 -2.58 13.89
N PHE A 806 -55.62 -2.01 14.31
CA PHE A 806 -55.76 -0.61 14.73
C PHE A 806 -56.33 -0.53 16.13
N ILE A 807 -55.64 0.14 17.06
CA ILE A 807 -56.05 0.23 18.48
C ILE A 807 -55.88 1.70 18.92
N ASN A 808 -56.94 2.26 19.46
CA ASN A 808 -56.96 3.61 20.10
C ASN A 808 -56.35 4.74 19.25
N ASN A 809 -56.49 4.70 17.92
CA ASN A 809 -56.07 5.81 17.09
C ASN A 809 -57.16 6.88 17.05
N THR A 810 -56.83 8.15 17.30
CA THR A 810 -57.82 9.20 17.58
C THR A 810 -57.66 10.44 16.64
N PRO A 811 -58.80 11.15 16.36
CA PRO A 811 -60.17 10.82 16.67
C PRO A 811 -60.77 9.76 15.75
N ASN A 812 -60.19 9.50 14.58
CA ASN A 812 -60.60 8.51 13.60
C ASN A 812 -59.41 7.68 13.08
N THR A 813 -59.65 6.42 12.83
CA THR A 813 -58.54 5.49 12.50
C THR A 813 -57.97 5.75 11.10
N ILE A 814 -58.80 5.55 10.06
CA ILE A 814 -58.44 5.85 8.66
C ILE A 814 -59.41 6.92 8.13
N PHE A 815 -58.86 8.04 7.68
CA PHE A 815 -59.60 9.05 6.95
C PHE A 815 -59.33 8.87 5.45
N ASN A 816 -60.37 8.36 4.72
CA ASN A 816 -60.28 8.21 3.28
C ASN A 816 -61.01 9.35 2.57
N TRP A 817 -60.28 10.24 1.90
CA TRP A 817 -60.80 11.44 1.25
C TRP A 817 -61.07 11.19 -0.24
N ALA A 818 -62.22 10.55 -0.56
CA ALA A 818 -62.57 10.22 -1.94
C ALA A 818 -62.71 11.47 -2.85
N GLY A 819 -63.20 12.60 -2.30
CA GLY A 819 -63.30 13.88 -3.02
C GLY A 819 -61.95 14.45 -3.49
N ALA A 820 -60.83 14.03 -2.86
CA ALA A 820 -59.44 14.31 -3.26
C ALA A 820 -58.81 13.16 -4.06
N GLY A 821 -59.54 12.10 -4.37
CA GLY A 821 -59.07 10.94 -5.13
C GLY A 821 -58.69 9.73 -4.28
N GLY A 822 -59.02 9.69 -2.99
CA GLY A 822 -58.75 8.57 -2.08
C GLY A 822 -59.44 7.29 -2.52
N ASN A 823 -58.66 6.26 -2.86
CA ASN A 823 -59.16 4.93 -3.18
C ASN A 823 -58.62 3.93 -2.15
N LEU A 824 -59.52 3.41 -1.30
CA LEU A 824 -59.18 2.51 -0.20
C LEU A 824 -59.68 1.11 -0.44
N ASN A 825 -58.74 0.11 -0.42
CA ASN A 825 -59.07 -1.30 -0.53
C ASN A 825 -58.79 -2.03 0.79
N LEU A 826 -59.82 -2.47 1.51
CA LEU A 826 -59.74 -3.24 2.75
C LEU A 826 -59.95 -4.74 2.55
N ASN A 827 -60.09 -5.23 1.30
CA ASN A 827 -60.34 -6.63 0.98
C ASN A 827 -61.57 -7.20 1.72
N ILE A 828 -62.70 -6.44 1.71
CA ILE A 828 -63.94 -6.73 2.42
C ILE A 828 -64.68 -7.85 1.67
N LYS A 829 -64.94 -8.99 2.33
CA LYS A 829 -65.58 -10.18 1.73
C LYS A 829 -66.84 -10.62 2.44
N THR A 830 -66.90 -10.34 3.70
CA THR A 830 -67.97 -10.82 4.62
C THR A 830 -68.64 -9.63 5.31
N PHE A 831 -69.74 -9.88 6.02
CA PHE A 831 -70.41 -8.86 6.83
C PHE A 831 -69.53 -8.44 8.00
N THR A 832 -68.83 -9.36 8.63
CA THR A 832 -67.83 -9.05 9.66
C THR A 832 -66.76 -8.12 9.13
N ASP A 833 -66.19 -8.36 7.91
CA ASP A 833 -65.19 -7.50 7.28
C ASP A 833 -65.82 -6.09 7.06
N LEU A 834 -67.11 -6.00 6.58
CA LEU A 834 -67.74 -4.71 6.31
C LEU A 834 -68.00 -3.92 7.60
N GLN A 835 -68.50 -4.60 8.66
CA GLN A 835 -68.67 -3.98 9.98
C GLN A 835 -67.36 -3.42 10.54
N ASN A 836 -66.31 -4.22 10.46
CA ASN A 836 -64.93 -3.81 10.88
C ASN A 836 -64.46 -2.61 10.05
N ALA A 837 -64.63 -2.64 8.74
CA ALA A 837 -64.25 -1.56 7.84
C ALA A 837 -65.01 -0.26 8.14
N ILE A 838 -66.31 -0.35 8.40
CA ILE A 838 -67.14 0.81 8.85
C ILE A 838 -66.59 1.38 10.16
N GLY A 839 -66.23 0.51 11.11
CA GLY A 839 -65.59 0.94 12.37
C GLY A 839 -64.29 1.71 12.17
N LEU A 840 -63.48 1.31 11.18
CA LEU A 840 -62.14 1.87 10.92
C LEU A 840 -62.13 3.15 10.09
N VAL A 841 -63.05 3.27 9.09
CA VAL A 841 -62.98 4.33 8.05
C VAL A 841 -63.88 5.51 8.40
N THR A 842 -63.37 6.73 8.24
CA THR A 842 -64.13 7.96 8.19
C THR A 842 -64.03 8.55 6.77
N GLY A 843 -65.09 9.12 6.25
CA GLY A 843 -65.21 9.60 4.87
C GLY A 843 -65.81 8.51 3.97
N THR A 844 -65.12 8.13 2.87
CA THR A 844 -65.71 7.18 1.89
C THR A 844 -65.08 5.79 2.02
N LEU A 845 -65.94 4.77 2.19
CA LEU A 845 -65.58 3.36 2.10
C LEU A 845 -65.96 2.80 0.73
N THR A 846 -65.02 2.42 -0.08
CA THR A 846 -65.23 1.87 -1.43
C THR A 846 -65.25 0.35 -1.40
N LEU A 847 -66.26 -0.28 -1.97
CA LEU A 847 -66.32 -1.72 -2.16
C LEU A 847 -65.53 -2.12 -3.42
N ASN A 848 -64.73 -3.19 -3.33
CA ASN A 848 -63.86 -3.66 -4.42
C ASN A 848 -64.28 -5.07 -4.88
N GLN A 849 -65.31 -5.66 -4.27
CA GLN A 849 -65.87 -6.95 -4.62
C GLN A 849 -67.24 -7.13 -4.00
N ASN A 850 -68.00 -8.12 -4.46
CA ASN A 850 -69.29 -8.48 -3.86
C ASN A 850 -69.09 -9.02 -2.44
N ILE A 851 -70.00 -8.67 -1.54
CA ILE A 851 -70.02 -9.07 -0.12
C ILE A 851 -71.23 -9.92 0.13
N ALA A 852 -71.01 -11.07 0.76
CA ALA A 852 -72.14 -11.94 1.12
C ALA A 852 -72.07 -12.34 2.58
N MET A 853 -73.22 -12.35 3.29
CA MET A 853 -73.29 -12.88 4.64
C MET A 853 -73.07 -14.39 4.61
N THR A 854 -72.22 -14.87 5.47
CA THR A 854 -71.97 -16.33 5.64
C THR A 854 -72.95 -16.86 6.68
N ALA A 855 -73.31 -18.15 6.58
CA ALA A 855 -74.15 -18.80 7.58
C ALA A 855 -73.60 -18.73 9.01
N LYS A 856 -72.28 -18.67 9.15
CA LYS A 856 -71.58 -18.52 10.43
C LYS A 856 -71.78 -17.13 11.06
N GLU A 857 -71.94 -16.12 10.24
CA GLU A 857 -72.12 -14.72 10.67
C GLU A 857 -73.63 -14.35 10.96
N ALA A 858 -74.59 -15.19 10.57
CA ALA A 858 -76.00 -14.92 10.64
C ALA A 858 -76.48 -14.52 12.04
N ALA A 859 -75.95 -15.17 13.09
CA ALA A 859 -76.36 -14.86 14.49
C ALA A 859 -75.89 -13.46 14.91
N ASP A 860 -74.70 -13.04 14.46
CA ASP A 860 -74.09 -11.73 14.82
C ASP A 860 -74.74 -10.57 14.04
N PHE A 861 -75.21 -10.83 12.82
CA PHE A 861 -75.78 -9.82 11.92
C PHE A 861 -77.30 -10.00 11.66
N THR A 862 -78.09 -10.63 12.57
CA THR A 862 -79.53 -10.70 12.46
C THR A 862 -80.16 -9.30 12.30
N ASN A 863 -79.67 -8.32 13.04
CA ASN A 863 -80.08 -6.91 12.97
C ASN A 863 -79.29 -6.09 11.91
N GLY A 864 -78.41 -6.71 11.18
CA GLY A 864 -77.59 -6.06 10.15
C GLY A 864 -76.31 -5.40 10.67
N ILE A 865 -75.56 -4.89 9.76
CA ILE A 865 -74.35 -4.13 10.00
C ILE A 865 -74.73 -2.80 10.66
N THR A 866 -74.15 -2.49 11.81
CA THR A 866 -74.48 -1.27 12.57
C THR A 866 -73.66 -0.07 12.00
N ILE A 867 -74.39 1.01 11.66
CA ILE A 867 -73.87 2.30 11.29
C ILE A 867 -74.22 3.30 12.39
N ASN A 868 -73.19 3.79 13.11
CA ASN A 868 -73.27 4.73 14.22
C ASN A 868 -72.36 5.97 14.06
N LYS A 869 -72.03 6.31 12.82
CA LYS A 869 -71.24 7.48 12.44
C LYS A 869 -71.49 7.88 10.99
N ASP A 870 -71.15 9.10 10.63
CA ASP A 870 -71.20 9.56 9.24
C ASP A 870 -70.20 8.80 8.39
N ILE A 871 -70.69 8.12 7.34
CA ILE A 871 -69.89 7.39 6.39
C ILE A 871 -70.57 7.35 5.01
N VAL A 872 -69.83 7.44 3.98
CA VAL A 872 -70.26 7.16 2.62
C VAL A 872 -69.77 5.79 2.19
N ILE A 873 -70.72 4.90 1.80
CA ILE A 873 -70.39 3.58 1.23
C ILE A 873 -70.53 3.65 -0.29
N ASP A 874 -69.45 3.70 -1.03
CA ASP A 874 -69.43 3.65 -2.50
C ASP A 874 -69.32 2.21 -3.00
N GLY A 875 -70.42 1.66 -3.47
CA GLY A 875 -70.51 0.26 -3.86
C GLY A 875 -69.79 -0.11 -5.15
N LYS A 876 -69.45 0.87 -6.02
CA LYS A 876 -68.78 0.66 -7.34
C LYS A 876 -69.46 -0.41 -8.20
N GLY A 877 -70.77 -0.61 -8.05
CA GLY A 877 -71.50 -1.64 -8.75
C GLY A 877 -71.42 -3.03 -8.12
N HIS A 878 -70.76 -3.18 -6.97
CA HIS A 878 -70.75 -4.47 -6.21
C HIS A 878 -71.97 -4.66 -5.37
N THR A 879 -72.32 -5.91 -5.12
CA THR A 879 -73.52 -6.34 -4.38
C THR A 879 -73.22 -6.62 -2.91
N ILE A 880 -74.08 -6.18 -1.99
CA ILE A 880 -74.09 -6.64 -0.60
C ILE A 880 -75.30 -7.56 -0.44
N ASP A 881 -75.08 -8.86 -0.20
CA ASP A 881 -76.11 -9.90 -0.19
C ASP A 881 -76.22 -10.54 1.21
N ALA A 882 -77.28 -10.32 1.88
CA ALA A 882 -77.54 -10.92 3.19
C ALA A 882 -77.98 -12.41 3.12
N LYS A 883 -78.12 -13.01 1.93
CA LYS A 883 -78.49 -14.44 1.72
C LYS A 883 -79.74 -14.86 2.45
N ASN A 884 -80.64 -13.95 2.69
CA ASN A 884 -81.86 -14.17 3.54
C ASN A 884 -81.60 -14.56 5.01
N LEU A 885 -80.39 -14.25 5.50
CA LEU A 885 -79.90 -14.64 6.85
C LEU A 885 -80.03 -13.50 7.87
N GLY A 886 -80.41 -12.29 7.45
CA GLY A 886 -80.52 -11.13 8.31
C GLY A 886 -80.74 -9.82 7.54
N ARG A 887 -80.74 -8.67 8.24
CA ARG A 887 -80.79 -7.33 7.66
C ARG A 887 -79.43 -6.92 7.10
N ILE A 888 -79.41 -6.08 6.10
CA ILE A 888 -78.06 -5.55 5.56
C ILE A 888 -77.55 -4.48 6.50
N PHE A 889 -78.29 -3.42 6.77
CA PHE A 889 -77.80 -2.31 7.62
C PHE A 889 -78.79 -1.99 8.75
N SER A 890 -78.25 -1.55 9.88
CA SER A 890 -78.98 -0.91 10.99
C SER A 890 -78.27 0.44 11.27
N ILE A 891 -79.03 1.53 11.10
CA ILE A 891 -78.53 2.88 11.29
C ILE A 891 -78.99 3.39 12.66
N GLY A 892 -78.00 3.86 13.47
CA GLY A 892 -78.29 4.43 14.80
C GLY A 892 -79.01 5.78 14.71
N GLU A 893 -79.63 6.19 15.84
CA GLU A 893 -80.26 7.49 15.91
C GLU A 893 -79.22 8.63 15.72
N GLY A 894 -79.52 9.60 14.82
CA GLY A 894 -78.70 10.82 14.59
C GLY A 894 -77.60 10.71 13.52
N PHE A 895 -77.56 9.60 12.71
CA PHE A 895 -76.66 9.43 11.61
C PHE A 895 -77.30 9.27 10.24
#